data_8896cf21c1369af1edd948ac1e1d5971
#
_entry.id   8896cf21c1369af1edd948ac1e1d5971
#
_cell.length_a   1.000
_cell.length_b   1.000
_cell.length_c   1.000
_cell.angle_alpha   90.00
_cell.angle_beta   90.00
_cell.angle_gamma   90.00
#
_symmetry.space_group_name_H-M   'P 1'
#
loop_
_entity.id
_entity.type
_entity.pdbx_description
1 polymer ?
#
loop_
_entity_poly.entity_id
_entity_poly.type
_entity_poly.pdbx_seq_one_letter_code
_entity_poly.pdbx_strand_id
1 'polypeptide(L)'
;MNLFHRFEEVAASRPDRLALQIKAGAEYRRLTYGEVACQARALAGALIRAGLAPGDRVALLGENRPEWAVAYFALTAAGGVAVPLDVQLGDAEIANVRGHAGCRMAIASGKQAPRLLAMDAPGAPLSSVVDLDAPADDGRILSFSAALRKPDLPSQPLPRVESEALASILYTSGTTGTPKGVMLSHGNFLANAESILAFRLVNAQDNLLSVLPLHHAFAFTVQLILLYTGARITFPASLKGPDLLACMHETGVTALVGVPQLFYLLHKGIFDQIAKRPPLVQFLLKRLLRLSGALRPTGINLGRVIFRQVHRHFGGRLRLMASGGARLDPVITRDFLALGFTLAEGYGLTETAPVVSFNPLARIRPGSVGVPLPGVEVRILNPDAEGVGEIAIRGANLMQGYYRHPEATAEVLRDGWFLSGDLGYLDRDGYLVITGRAKEVIVLSSGKNVYPEEIEEQYLKSVYVKEICLVPQVSDRGGAQLEGLLALVLPDLDVFRAQGMTNIFETIRWDMENVGKDLSPYKRPTGLRIVKEGFPRTRLGKIQRHLVCERYQAEIAGAQRVEASAAAPAELEDETARRVLACLRDVSKKAVVRLDDNLELDLGLDSLARIEMLVALEGAFNVKIPDEAAAECFTVREVIDRLRGLTGGAAAGPAAQRRGWREILAETPPEVSQMVAASSQPSARWITAGSRAICIATFRTLYRLRVEGREHVPAHGPLILVANHASFFDGFILAAALPKRSVQQVFYMGFEWFFRHPVLAWWGRGVHAIPVDMDTYLARALQASARVLRDGKILCVFPEGERSADGRIRPFRKGAGILVRELAVPVLPTYISGSFEAWPRGQSLPRIHRLRVRFGPVVTAEELLQGDGPRGADDIEAIVLRLRERVAALGGKLGGWVGKAD
;
A
#
# COMPACT_ATOMS: atom_id res chain seq x y z
N MET A 1 14.09 -39.65 19.02
CA MET A 1 15.06 -38.89 18.20
C MET A 1 14.84 -37.43 18.43
N ASN A 2 15.87 -36.59 18.68
CA ASN A 2 15.75 -35.18 18.83
C ASN A 2 16.32 -34.44 17.61
N LEU A 3 16.17 -33.09 17.55
CA LEU A 3 16.62 -32.27 16.42
C LEU A 3 18.13 -32.31 16.17
N PHE A 4 18.92 -32.36 17.26
CA PHE A 4 20.37 -32.46 17.14
C PHE A 4 20.84 -33.82 16.61
N HIS A 5 20.28 -34.90 17.11
CA HIS A 5 20.64 -36.28 16.63
C HIS A 5 20.37 -36.40 15.12
N ARG A 6 19.21 -35.88 14.64
CA ARG A 6 18.90 -35.88 13.20
C ARG A 6 19.93 -35.06 12.37
N PHE A 7 20.37 -33.91 12.89
CA PHE A 7 21.42 -33.13 12.25
C PHE A 7 22.75 -33.87 12.26
N GLU A 8 23.09 -34.51 13.37
CA GLU A 8 24.34 -35.22 13.56
C GLU A 8 24.49 -36.43 12.62
N GLU A 9 23.42 -37.17 12.33
CA GLU A 9 23.40 -38.19 11.30
C GLU A 9 23.84 -37.66 9.93
N VAL A 10 23.33 -36.48 9.56
CA VAL A 10 23.69 -35.81 8.32
C VAL A 10 25.15 -35.35 8.37
N ALA A 11 25.58 -34.75 9.49
CA ALA A 11 26.95 -34.28 9.67
C ALA A 11 27.97 -35.42 9.62
N ALA A 12 27.64 -36.56 10.21
CA ALA A 12 28.50 -37.75 10.14
C ALA A 12 28.65 -38.31 8.71
N SER A 13 27.60 -38.20 7.90
CA SER A 13 27.63 -38.67 6.50
C SER A 13 28.36 -37.67 5.56
N ARG A 14 28.56 -36.42 5.96
CA ARG A 14 29.09 -35.33 5.14
C ARG A 14 29.92 -34.33 5.96
N PRO A 15 30.92 -34.74 6.74
CA PRO A 15 31.58 -33.89 7.73
C PRO A 15 32.26 -32.64 7.12
N ASP A 16 32.89 -32.80 5.94
CA ASP A 16 33.66 -31.74 5.29
C ASP A 16 32.82 -30.79 4.44
N ARG A 17 31.50 -31.10 4.31
CA ARG A 17 30.61 -30.25 3.53
C ARG A 17 30.34 -28.95 4.24
N LEU A 18 30.33 -27.82 3.48
CA LEU A 18 29.98 -26.49 4.01
C LEU A 18 28.51 -26.44 4.41
N ALA A 19 28.27 -26.15 5.69
CA ALA A 19 26.94 -26.01 6.28
C ALA A 19 26.53 -24.54 6.41
N LEU A 20 27.35 -23.74 7.06
CA LEU A 20 27.03 -22.34 7.39
C LEU A 20 28.15 -21.40 6.93
N GLN A 21 27.80 -20.23 6.45
CA GLN A 21 28.77 -19.18 6.17
C GLN A 21 28.20 -17.78 6.45
N ILE A 22 29.04 -16.86 6.86
CA ILE A 22 28.71 -15.46 7.11
C ILE A 22 29.81 -14.55 6.55
N LYS A 23 29.40 -13.42 5.95
CA LYS A 23 30.36 -12.43 5.47
C LYS A 23 31.00 -11.70 6.66
N ALA A 24 32.32 -11.76 6.77
CA ALA A 24 33.14 -11.09 7.80
C ALA A 24 34.18 -10.21 7.10
N GLY A 25 33.90 -8.92 7.01
CA GLY A 25 34.69 -8.00 6.20
C GLY A 25 34.66 -8.33 4.71
N ALA A 26 35.85 -8.57 4.11
CA ALA A 26 35.97 -8.94 2.70
C ALA A 26 35.79 -10.46 2.44
N GLU A 27 35.90 -11.28 3.47
CA GLU A 27 35.91 -12.75 3.36
C GLU A 27 34.66 -13.38 3.97
N TYR A 28 34.48 -14.69 3.73
CA TYR A 28 33.42 -15.48 4.36
C TYR A 28 34.02 -16.40 5.41
N ARG A 29 33.59 -16.27 6.65
CA ARG A 29 33.85 -17.28 7.69
C ARG A 29 32.88 -18.46 7.41
N ARG A 30 33.44 -19.65 7.36
CA ARG A 30 32.76 -20.88 6.95
C ARG A 30 32.81 -21.92 8.04
N LEU A 31 31.74 -22.69 8.19
CA LEU A 31 31.65 -23.85 9.06
C LEU A 31 31.12 -25.04 8.27
N THR A 32 31.86 -26.15 8.35
CA THR A 32 31.43 -27.44 7.80
C THR A 32 30.39 -28.10 8.69
N TYR A 33 29.73 -29.14 8.21
CA TYR A 33 28.77 -29.93 8.97
C TYR A 33 29.42 -30.54 10.21
N GLY A 34 30.62 -31.10 10.06
CA GLY A 34 31.40 -31.67 11.17
C GLY A 34 31.77 -30.64 12.23
N GLU A 35 32.20 -29.43 11.81
CA GLU A 35 32.51 -28.35 12.71
C GLU A 35 31.29 -27.86 13.49
N VAL A 36 30.14 -27.72 12.84
CA VAL A 36 28.87 -27.33 13.50
C VAL A 36 28.47 -28.38 14.55
N ALA A 37 28.55 -29.66 14.20
CA ALA A 37 28.24 -30.73 15.15
C ALA A 37 29.21 -30.77 16.34
N CYS A 38 30.50 -30.62 16.09
CA CYS A 38 31.54 -30.56 17.13
C CYS A 38 31.32 -29.36 18.09
N GLN A 39 31.09 -28.16 17.52
CA GLN A 39 30.82 -26.97 18.30
C GLN A 39 29.52 -27.08 19.12
N ALA A 40 28.47 -27.66 18.55
CA ALA A 40 27.21 -27.87 19.27
C ALA A 40 27.40 -28.85 20.45
N ARG A 41 28.15 -29.95 20.27
CA ARG A 41 28.47 -30.86 21.35
C ARG A 41 29.31 -30.19 22.45
N ALA A 42 30.34 -29.43 22.08
CA ALA A 42 31.22 -28.73 23.03
C ALA A 42 30.43 -27.72 23.89
N LEU A 43 29.56 -26.96 23.24
CA LEU A 43 28.69 -25.99 23.92
C LEU A 43 27.64 -26.71 24.79
N ALA A 44 27.02 -27.81 24.34
CA ALA A 44 26.12 -28.61 25.15
C ALA A 44 26.77 -29.10 26.43
N GLY A 45 28.02 -29.65 26.34
CA GLY A 45 28.81 -30.02 27.51
C GLY A 45 29.09 -28.86 28.46
N ALA A 46 29.36 -27.65 27.94
CA ALA A 46 29.57 -26.45 28.76
C ALA A 46 28.29 -26.03 29.48
N LEU A 47 27.12 -26.06 28.80
CA LEU A 47 25.81 -25.77 29.39
C LEU A 47 25.46 -26.74 30.52
N ILE A 48 25.67 -28.02 30.32
CA ILE A 48 25.47 -29.03 31.37
C ILE A 48 26.37 -28.81 32.58
N ARG A 49 27.63 -28.49 32.36
CA ARG A 49 28.56 -28.13 33.46
C ARG A 49 28.15 -26.85 34.17
N ALA A 50 27.54 -25.93 33.49
CA ALA A 50 26.99 -24.70 34.05
C ALA A 50 25.66 -24.92 34.81
N GLY A 51 25.16 -26.17 34.88
CA GLY A 51 23.97 -26.55 35.64
C GLY A 51 22.69 -26.61 34.81
N LEU A 52 22.78 -26.66 33.49
CA LEU A 52 21.58 -26.89 32.65
C LEU A 52 21.08 -28.34 32.84
N ALA A 53 19.84 -28.49 33.27
CA ALA A 53 19.11 -29.76 33.37
C ALA A 53 18.14 -29.94 32.19
N PRO A 54 17.84 -31.19 31.79
CA PRO A 54 16.80 -31.46 30.79
C PRO A 54 15.46 -30.83 31.16
N GLY A 55 14.85 -30.13 30.19
CA GLY A 55 13.60 -29.35 30.36
C GLY A 55 13.77 -27.94 30.86
N ASP A 56 14.99 -27.52 31.21
CA ASP A 56 15.25 -26.11 31.56
C ASP A 56 15.08 -25.19 30.34
N ARG A 57 14.44 -24.05 30.55
CA ARG A 57 14.20 -23.02 29.51
C ARG A 57 15.37 -22.07 29.47
N VAL A 58 15.93 -21.87 28.28
CA VAL A 58 17.06 -21.00 28.03
C VAL A 58 16.69 -19.93 27.02
N ALA A 59 16.82 -18.67 27.39
CA ALA A 59 16.59 -17.54 26.49
C ALA A 59 17.69 -17.51 25.41
N LEU A 60 17.31 -17.39 24.14
CA LEU A 60 18.25 -17.29 23.02
C LEU A 60 18.02 -15.94 22.30
N LEU A 61 18.93 -14.99 22.50
CA LEU A 61 18.81 -13.60 22.04
C LEU A 61 20.03 -13.20 21.21
N GLY A 62 19.89 -13.22 19.90
CA GLY A 62 20.98 -12.86 18.99
C GLY A 62 20.52 -12.65 17.56
N GLU A 63 21.35 -11.94 16.81
CA GLU A 63 21.16 -11.69 15.39
C GLU A 63 21.32 -13.00 14.58
N ASN A 64 20.88 -13.00 13.31
CA ASN A 64 21.07 -14.12 12.41
C ASN A 64 22.58 -14.36 12.14
N ARG A 65 23.11 -15.48 12.63
CA ARG A 65 24.51 -15.83 12.50
C ARG A 65 24.74 -17.35 12.72
N PRO A 66 25.86 -17.93 12.25
CA PRO A 66 26.16 -19.35 12.45
C PRO A 66 26.10 -19.82 13.92
N GLU A 67 26.58 -19.01 14.85
CA GLU A 67 26.61 -19.33 16.28
C GLU A 67 25.20 -19.51 16.88
N TRP A 68 24.20 -18.81 16.32
CA TRP A 68 22.80 -18.97 16.73
C TRP A 68 22.32 -20.42 16.44
N ALA A 69 22.64 -20.94 15.26
CA ALA A 69 22.30 -22.32 14.89
C ALA A 69 23.05 -23.34 15.78
N VAL A 70 24.33 -23.11 16.01
CA VAL A 70 25.15 -23.94 16.93
C VAL A 70 24.55 -23.91 18.33
N ALA A 71 24.17 -22.76 18.85
CA ALA A 71 23.56 -22.60 20.17
C ALA A 71 22.24 -23.36 20.28
N TYR A 72 21.39 -23.29 19.27
CA TYR A 72 20.12 -24.00 19.25
C TYR A 72 20.33 -25.53 19.25
N PHE A 73 21.24 -26.04 18.43
CA PHE A 73 21.60 -27.46 18.45
C PHE A 73 22.24 -27.89 19.77
N ALA A 74 23.06 -27.05 20.38
CA ALA A 74 23.64 -27.33 21.69
C ALA A 74 22.56 -27.45 22.79
N LEU A 75 21.58 -26.56 22.79
CA LEU A 75 20.45 -26.64 23.72
C LEU A 75 19.65 -27.94 23.52
N THR A 76 19.32 -28.29 22.29
CA THR A 76 18.57 -29.51 21.98
C THR A 76 19.38 -30.78 22.27
N ALA A 77 20.71 -30.71 22.13
CA ALA A 77 21.63 -31.78 22.50
C ALA A 77 21.70 -31.99 24.03
N ALA A 78 21.68 -30.89 24.78
CA ALA A 78 21.72 -30.91 26.26
C ALA A 78 20.34 -31.16 26.89
N GLY A 79 19.26 -31.31 26.10
CA GLY A 79 17.89 -31.48 26.59
C GLY A 79 17.24 -30.19 27.07
N GLY A 80 17.84 -29.02 26.83
CA GLY A 80 17.27 -27.71 27.17
C GLY A 80 16.18 -27.30 26.20
N VAL A 81 15.27 -26.46 26.66
CA VAL A 81 14.19 -25.87 25.89
C VAL A 81 14.55 -24.46 25.43
N ALA A 82 14.67 -24.26 24.12
CA ALA A 82 15.00 -22.94 23.58
C ALA A 82 13.80 -21.98 23.72
N VAL A 83 14.07 -20.76 24.18
CA VAL A 83 13.12 -19.64 24.17
C VAL A 83 13.73 -18.53 23.30
N PRO A 84 13.57 -18.61 21.98
CA PRO A 84 14.08 -17.60 21.07
C PRO A 84 13.40 -16.26 21.27
N LEU A 85 14.20 -15.20 21.37
CA LEU A 85 13.75 -13.83 21.57
C LEU A 85 14.22 -12.94 20.42
N ASP A 86 13.40 -11.96 20.07
CA ASP A 86 13.78 -10.95 19.10
C ASP A 86 14.68 -9.88 19.72
N VAL A 87 15.77 -9.57 19.05
CA VAL A 87 16.72 -8.52 19.46
C VAL A 87 16.11 -7.11 19.48
N GLN A 88 14.99 -6.91 18.80
CA GLN A 88 14.28 -5.63 18.73
C GLN A 88 13.25 -5.44 19.86
N LEU A 89 12.99 -6.46 20.69
CA LEU A 89 12.09 -6.31 21.85
C LEU A 89 12.61 -5.26 22.83
N GLY A 90 11.69 -4.50 23.41
CA GLY A 90 11.98 -3.62 24.54
C GLY A 90 12.43 -4.41 25.78
N ASP A 91 13.14 -3.76 26.69
CA ASP A 91 13.66 -4.41 27.91
C ASP A 91 12.56 -5.01 28.77
N ALA A 92 11.44 -4.29 28.92
CA ALA A 92 10.27 -4.77 29.64
C ALA A 92 9.64 -6.02 29.00
N GLU A 93 9.57 -6.06 27.65
CA GLU A 93 9.05 -7.22 26.93
C GLU A 93 9.96 -8.45 27.09
N ILE A 94 11.29 -8.27 26.99
CA ILE A 94 12.26 -9.34 27.19
C ILE A 94 12.17 -9.88 28.63
N ALA A 95 12.13 -8.98 29.63
CA ALA A 95 11.99 -9.35 31.04
C ALA A 95 10.70 -10.11 31.30
N ASN A 96 9.58 -9.68 30.72
CA ASN A 96 8.28 -10.33 30.84
C ASN A 96 8.28 -11.75 30.23
N VAL A 97 8.75 -11.90 28.98
CA VAL A 97 8.82 -13.21 28.33
C VAL A 97 9.76 -14.14 29.08
N ARG A 98 10.94 -13.68 29.49
CA ARG A 98 11.92 -14.44 30.23
C ARG A 98 11.37 -14.88 31.60
N GLY A 99 10.72 -13.97 32.30
CA GLY A 99 10.06 -14.25 33.59
C GLY A 99 8.92 -15.26 33.46
N HIS A 100 8.03 -15.08 32.46
CA HIS A 100 6.93 -16.00 32.20
C HIS A 100 7.42 -17.41 31.84
N ALA A 101 8.45 -17.51 30.97
CA ALA A 101 9.07 -18.77 30.59
C ALA A 101 9.87 -19.39 31.75
N GLY A 102 10.31 -18.60 32.73
CA GLY A 102 11.18 -19.04 33.83
C GLY A 102 12.60 -19.34 33.38
N CYS A 103 13.16 -18.56 32.44
CA CYS A 103 14.52 -18.76 31.96
C CYS A 103 15.55 -18.31 33.00
N ARG A 104 16.34 -19.26 33.53
CA ARG A 104 17.44 -19.00 34.45
C ARG A 104 18.81 -18.89 33.75
N MET A 105 18.91 -19.34 32.52
CA MET A 105 20.08 -19.22 31.66
C MET A 105 19.72 -18.51 30.39
N ALA A 106 20.71 -17.87 29.77
CA ALA A 106 20.54 -17.24 28.45
C ALA A 106 21.77 -17.50 27.56
N ILE A 107 21.57 -17.49 26.25
CA ILE A 107 22.62 -17.41 25.24
C ILE A 107 22.37 -16.15 24.44
N ALA A 108 23.36 -15.27 24.32
CA ALA A 108 23.18 -13.97 23.69
C ALA A 108 24.39 -13.53 22.87
N SER A 109 24.18 -12.66 21.86
CA SER A 109 25.28 -11.96 21.22
C SER A 109 25.91 -10.93 22.17
N GLY A 110 27.16 -10.53 21.93
CA GLY A 110 27.90 -9.59 22.79
C GLY A 110 27.22 -8.24 22.98
N LYS A 111 26.34 -7.83 22.04
CA LYS A 111 25.51 -6.64 22.18
C LYS A 111 24.35 -6.83 23.15
N GLN A 112 23.83 -8.06 23.28
CA GLN A 112 22.65 -8.39 24.05
C GLN A 112 22.96 -8.96 25.45
N ALA A 113 24.14 -9.56 25.65
CA ALA A 113 24.50 -10.17 26.91
C ALA A 113 24.54 -9.16 28.08
N PRO A 114 25.19 -7.97 27.99
CA PRO A 114 25.12 -6.95 29.02
C PRO A 114 23.69 -6.47 29.32
N ARG A 115 22.89 -6.34 28.29
CA ARG A 115 21.48 -5.93 28.39
C ARG A 115 20.67 -6.93 29.22
N LEU A 116 20.84 -8.25 28.95
CA LEU A 116 20.17 -9.32 29.71
C LEU A 116 20.61 -9.37 31.17
N LEU A 117 21.89 -9.12 31.45
CA LEU A 117 22.45 -9.12 32.83
C LEU A 117 21.92 -7.93 33.63
N ALA A 118 21.69 -6.80 33.00
CA ALA A 118 21.13 -5.59 33.65
C ALA A 118 19.63 -5.68 33.92
N MET A 119 18.90 -6.61 33.22
CA MET A 119 17.47 -6.77 33.40
C MET A 119 17.13 -7.62 34.60
N ASP A 120 16.31 -7.08 35.48
CA ASP A 120 15.68 -7.85 36.55
C ASP A 120 14.39 -8.48 36.02
N ALA A 121 14.27 -9.81 36.09
CA ALA A 121 13.05 -10.51 35.72
C ALA A 121 12.44 -11.15 36.97
N PRO A 122 11.26 -10.71 37.39
CA PRO A 122 10.62 -11.25 38.59
C PRO A 122 10.48 -12.77 38.51
N GLY A 123 10.98 -13.48 39.54
CA GLY A 123 10.87 -14.94 39.66
C GLY A 123 11.85 -15.76 38.80
N ALA A 124 12.70 -15.13 38.00
CA ALA A 124 13.69 -15.83 37.13
C ALA A 124 15.03 -15.08 37.05
N PRO A 125 15.81 -14.96 38.15
CA PRO A 125 17.14 -14.36 38.10
C PRO A 125 18.04 -15.22 37.19
N LEU A 126 18.86 -14.58 36.35
CA LEU A 126 19.82 -15.29 35.51
C LEU A 126 20.99 -15.84 36.37
N SER A 127 21.21 -17.15 36.29
CA SER A 127 22.38 -17.81 36.89
C SER A 127 23.63 -17.58 36.04
N SER A 128 23.47 -17.68 34.72
CA SER A 128 24.56 -17.50 33.76
C SER A 128 24.09 -17.05 32.39
N VAL A 129 24.94 -16.37 31.64
CA VAL A 129 24.72 -15.97 30.25
C VAL A 129 25.89 -16.47 29.41
N VAL A 130 25.63 -17.25 28.37
CA VAL A 130 26.62 -17.56 27.34
C VAL A 130 26.69 -16.40 26.38
N ASP A 131 27.83 -15.71 26.36
CA ASP A 131 28.06 -14.62 25.40
C ASP A 131 28.80 -15.20 24.17
N LEU A 132 28.17 -15.04 23.01
CA LEU A 132 28.66 -15.55 21.72
C LEU A 132 29.93 -14.83 21.24
N ASP A 133 30.24 -13.67 21.79
CA ASP A 133 31.33 -12.80 21.36
C ASP A 133 32.39 -12.58 22.47
N ALA A 134 32.16 -13.00 23.72
CA ALA A 134 33.10 -12.85 24.81
C ALA A 134 34.40 -13.65 24.57
N PRO A 135 35.59 -13.04 24.80
CA PRO A 135 36.87 -13.72 24.58
C PRO A 135 37.19 -14.79 25.66
N ALA A 136 36.65 -14.63 26.86
CA ALA A 136 36.88 -15.50 28.02
C ALA A 136 35.67 -15.50 28.97
N ASP A 137 35.64 -16.47 29.89
CA ASP A 137 34.67 -16.51 30.99
C ASP A 137 34.91 -15.36 31.97
N ASP A 138 33.83 -14.74 32.47
CA ASP A 138 33.89 -13.68 33.47
C ASP A 138 32.62 -13.66 34.35
N GLY A 139 32.77 -14.04 35.59
CA GLY A 139 31.66 -14.11 36.56
C GLY A 139 30.50 -14.97 36.10
N ARG A 140 29.35 -14.33 35.80
CA ARG A 140 28.19 -15.01 35.25
C ARG A 140 28.22 -15.17 33.74
N ILE A 141 29.24 -14.63 33.07
CA ILE A 141 29.40 -14.72 31.62
C ILE A 141 30.24 -15.96 31.31
N LEU A 142 29.70 -16.83 30.50
CA LEU A 142 30.37 -17.96 29.88
C LEU A 142 30.73 -17.61 28.46
N SER A 143 31.98 -17.73 28.10
CA SER A 143 32.43 -17.45 26.74
C SER A 143 32.17 -18.61 25.81
N PHE A 144 31.44 -18.35 24.69
CA PHE A 144 31.24 -19.31 23.62
C PHE A 144 32.61 -19.82 23.09
N SER A 145 33.53 -18.92 22.84
CA SER A 145 34.84 -19.30 22.31
C SER A 145 35.68 -20.12 23.32
N ALA A 146 35.55 -19.87 24.62
CA ALA A 146 36.21 -20.66 25.67
C ALA A 146 35.60 -22.06 25.79
N ALA A 147 34.26 -22.18 25.66
CA ALA A 147 33.57 -23.47 25.64
C ALA A 147 34.04 -24.36 24.48
N LEU A 148 34.33 -23.76 23.32
CA LEU A 148 34.85 -24.51 22.16
C LEU A 148 36.33 -24.92 22.27
N ARG A 149 37.16 -24.17 23.04
CA ARG A 149 38.62 -24.48 23.24
C ARG A 149 38.87 -25.57 24.24
N LYS A 150 37.94 -25.87 25.11
CA LYS A 150 37.96 -26.97 26.07
C LYS A 150 37.10 -28.10 25.62
N PRO A 151 37.51 -28.91 24.65
CA PRO A 151 36.71 -30.03 24.14
C PRO A 151 36.79 -31.23 25.08
N ASP A 152 36.82 -31.00 26.40
CA ASP A 152 36.52 -32.09 27.30
C ASP A 152 35.09 -32.54 26.92
N LEU A 153 35.04 -33.54 26.05
CA LEU A 153 33.79 -34.30 25.81
C LEU A 153 33.19 -34.54 27.20
N PRO A 154 31.90 -34.24 27.41
CA PRO A 154 31.34 -34.48 28.72
C PRO A 154 31.71 -35.87 29.16
N SER A 155 32.31 -35.99 30.34
CA SER A 155 32.63 -37.29 30.95
C SER A 155 31.39 -38.17 31.11
N GLN A 156 30.22 -37.57 30.92
CA GLN A 156 28.91 -38.24 30.81
C GLN A 156 28.38 -38.06 29.38
N PRO A 157 27.77 -39.13 28.83
CA PRO A 157 27.09 -39.05 27.54
C PRO A 157 25.99 -37.98 27.58
N LEU A 158 25.74 -37.30 26.43
CA LEU A 158 24.62 -36.38 26.31
C LEU A 158 23.30 -37.06 26.71
N PRO A 159 22.38 -36.31 27.36
CA PRO A 159 21.11 -36.88 27.81
C PRO A 159 20.29 -37.44 26.63
N ARG A 160 19.64 -38.58 26.85
CA ARG A 160 18.68 -39.08 25.87
C ARG A 160 17.42 -38.24 25.95
N VAL A 161 17.09 -37.54 24.84
CA VAL A 161 15.92 -36.68 24.72
C VAL A 161 14.92 -37.34 23.77
N GLU A 162 13.72 -37.59 24.27
CA GLU A 162 12.66 -38.19 23.46
C GLU A 162 12.02 -37.18 22.51
N SER A 163 11.31 -37.67 21.49
CA SER A 163 10.67 -36.79 20.45
C SER A 163 9.56 -35.92 21.01
N GLU A 164 8.88 -36.38 22.05
CA GLU A 164 7.77 -35.68 22.72
C GLU A 164 8.24 -34.58 23.66
N ALA A 165 9.55 -34.58 24.03
CA ALA A 165 10.12 -33.54 24.87
C ALA A 165 10.05 -32.18 24.17
N LEU A 166 9.87 -31.09 24.93
CA LEU A 166 9.86 -29.74 24.38
C LEU A 166 11.24 -29.38 23.81
N ALA A 167 11.24 -28.87 22.60
CA ALA A 167 12.40 -28.27 21.93
C ALA A 167 12.41 -26.75 22.05
N SER A 168 11.22 -26.14 21.96
CA SER A 168 11.06 -24.69 22.03
C SER A 168 9.74 -24.22 22.64
N ILE A 169 9.80 -23.03 23.25
CA ILE A 169 8.61 -22.22 23.54
C ILE A 169 8.75 -20.93 22.72
N LEU A 170 7.89 -20.75 21.70
CA LEU A 170 7.90 -19.61 20.80
C LEU A 170 6.80 -18.63 21.15
N TYR A 171 7.16 -17.40 21.50
CA TYR A 171 6.19 -16.38 21.88
C TYR A 171 5.63 -15.68 20.67
N THR A 172 4.29 -15.70 20.53
CA THR A 172 3.56 -14.98 19.48
C THR A 172 2.85 -13.78 20.09
N SER A 173 2.82 -12.65 19.35
CA SER A 173 1.98 -11.51 19.70
C SER A 173 0.52 -11.90 19.48
N GLY A 174 -0.16 -12.33 20.53
CA GLY A 174 -1.60 -12.64 20.49
C GLY A 174 -2.40 -11.41 20.08
N THR A 175 -3.54 -11.60 19.42
CA THR A 175 -4.49 -10.51 19.09
C THR A 175 -5.07 -9.80 20.33
N THR A 176 -4.82 -10.35 21.53
CA THR A 176 -5.27 -9.83 22.84
C THR A 176 -4.19 -9.06 23.61
N GLY A 177 -3.03 -8.76 22.98
CA GLY A 177 -1.96 -7.96 23.59
C GLY A 177 -0.99 -8.72 24.49
N THR A 178 -1.37 -9.87 25.08
CA THR A 178 -0.48 -10.67 25.94
C THR A 178 0.19 -11.77 25.09
N PRO A 179 1.54 -11.83 25.02
CA PRO A 179 2.23 -12.87 24.25
C PRO A 179 1.93 -14.28 24.78
N LYS A 180 1.55 -15.19 23.89
CA LYS A 180 1.32 -16.61 24.22
C LYS A 180 2.55 -17.45 23.82
N GLY A 181 3.03 -18.27 24.72
CA GLY A 181 4.15 -19.19 24.48
C GLY A 181 3.69 -20.50 23.84
N VAL A 182 3.93 -20.69 22.55
CA VAL A 182 3.61 -21.94 21.82
C VAL A 182 4.62 -23.01 22.15
N MET A 183 4.17 -24.14 22.70
CA MET A 183 5.01 -25.27 23.08
C MET A 183 5.19 -26.26 21.91
N LEU A 184 6.42 -26.37 21.40
CA LEU A 184 6.75 -27.27 20.28
C LEU A 184 7.77 -28.32 20.73
N SER A 185 7.44 -29.59 20.50
CA SER A 185 8.32 -30.73 20.78
C SER A 185 9.34 -30.92 19.64
N HIS A 186 10.37 -31.74 19.90
CA HIS A 186 11.25 -32.22 18.87
C HIS A 186 10.50 -32.94 17.75
N GLY A 187 9.52 -33.74 18.10
CA GLY A 187 8.68 -34.49 17.17
C GLY A 187 7.86 -33.58 16.25
N ASN A 188 7.32 -32.47 16.76
CA ASN A 188 6.55 -31.53 15.94
C ASN A 188 7.41 -30.94 14.82
N PHE A 189 8.62 -30.46 15.13
CA PHE A 189 9.55 -29.94 14.13
C PHE A 189 10.02 -31.02 13.15
N LEU A 190 10.34 -32.23 13.64
CA LEU A 190 10.79 -33.34 12.78
C LEU A 190 9.69 -33.76 11.81
N ALA A 191 8.45 -33.95 12.28
CA ALA A 191 7.32 -34.27 11.44
C ALA A 191 7.09 -33.24 10.34
N ASN A 192 7.15 -31.95 10.69
CA ASN A 192 7.01 -30.87 9.71
C ASN A 192 8.16 -30.86 8.69
N ALA A 193 9.39 -31.01 9.15
CA ALA A 193 10.56 -31.07 8.26
C ALA A 193 10.48 -32.24 7.30
N GLU A 194 10.12 -33.43 7.77
CA GLU A 194 9.97 -34.64 6.95
C GLU A 194 8.85 -34.49 5.91
N SER A 195 7.71 -33.90 6.30
CA SER A 195 6.61 -33.61 5.39
C SER A 195 7.05 -32.69 4.23
N ILE A 196 7.85 -31.66 4.52
CA ILE A 196 8.38 -30.76 3.49
C ILE A 196 9.46 -31.43 2.64
N LEU A 197 10.33 -32.29 3.25
CA LEU A 197 11.33 -33.05 2.52
C LEU A 197 10.69 -34.01 1.50
N ALA A 198 9.51 -34.55 1.80
CA ALA A 198 8.75 -35.37 0.86
C ALA A 198 8.34 -34.63 -0.41
N PHE A 199 8.15 -33.31 -0.34
CA PHE A 199 7.92 -32.45 -1.53
C PHE A 199 9.15 -32.23 -2.42
N ARG A 200 10.35 -32.65 -1.97
CA ARG A 200 11.62 -32.48 -2.70
C ARG A 200 11.89 -31.05 -3.19
N LEU A 201 11.51 -30.05 -2.37
CA LEU A 201 11.68 -28.64 -2.70
C LEU A 201 13.15 -28.22 -2.76
N VAL A 202 13.97 -28.80 -1.89
CA VAL A 202 15.38 -28.47 -1.71
C VAL A 202 16.24 -29.73 -1.78
N ASN A 203 17.51 -29.54 -2.09
CA ASN A 203 18.48 -30.62 -2.20
C ASN A 203 19.85 -30.18 -1.65
N ALA A 204 20.78 -31.09 -1.55
CA ALA A 204 22.10 -30.82 -0.99
C ALA A 204 22.93 -29.75 -1.73
N GLN A 205 22.62 -29.44 -2.98
CA GLN A 205 23.35 -28.44 -3.76
C GLN A 205 22.84 -27.00 -3.48
N ASP A 206 21.78 -26.88 -2.70
CA ASP A 206 21.18 -25.58 -2.44
C ASP A 206 21.99 -24.73 -1.47
N ASN A 207 21.81 -23.42 -1.65
CA ASN A 207 22.35 -22.37 -0.80
C ASN A 207 21.24 -21.37 -0.48
N LEU A 208 20.79 -21.38 0.78
CA LEU A 208 19.80 -20.43 1.26
C LEU A 208 20.45 -19.11 1.64
N LEU A 209 19.87 -18.00 1.19
CA LEU A 209 20.13 -16.69 1.80
C LEU A 209 19.19 -16.50 3.00
N SER A 210 19.77 -16.46 4.21
CA SER A 210 19.04 -16.33 5.48
C SER A 210 18.68 -14.88 5.76
N VAL A 211 17.50 -14.45 5.34
CA VAL A 211 17.00 -13.06 5.53
C VAL A 211 15.91 -12.95 6.60
N LEU A 212 15.25 -14.06 6.93
CA LEU A 212 14.22 -14.09 7.96
C LEU A 212 14.84 -14.22 9.35
N PRO A 213 14.27 -13.55 10.38
CA PRO A 213 14.77 -13.65 11.75
C PRO A 213 14.61 -15.07 12.32
N LEU A 214 15.70 -15.65 12.84
CA LEU A 214 15.73 -17.05 13.30
C LEU A 214 14.89 -17.34 14.55
N HIS A 215 14.49 -16.33 15.29
CA HIS A 215 13.59 -16.50 16.43
C HIS A 215 12.15 -16.86 16.03
N HIS A 216 11.79 -16.74 14.74
CA HIS A 216 10.49 -17.17 14.22
C HIS A 216 10.52 -18.63 13.76
N ALA A 217 9.45 -19.37 14.09
CA ALA A 217 9.28 -20.78 13.69
C ALA A 217 9.56 -21.01 12.19
N PHE A 218 9.08 -20.13 11.32
CA PHE A 218 9.23 -20.25 9.88
C PHE A 218 10.71 -20.24 9.45
N ALA A 219 11.46 -19.23 9.89
CA ALA A 219 12.88 -19.10 9.54
C ALA A 219 13.70 -20.30 10.08
N PHE A 220 13.43 -20.68 11.32
CA PHE A 220 14.12 -21.78 11.96
C PHE A 220 13.84 -23.13 11.27
N THR A 221 12.58 -23.45 10.99
CA THR A 221 12.21 -24.71 10.32
C THR A 221 12.79 -24.79 8.90
N VAL A 222 12.80 -23.67 8.15
CA VAL A 222 13.48 -23.60 6.84
C VAL A 222 14.96 -23.92 6.98
N GLN A 223 15.63 -23.39 8.01
CA GLN A 223 17.02 -23.71 8.30
C GLN A 223 17.23 -25.20 8.62
N LEU A 224 16.39 -25.80 9.45
CA LEU A 224 16.44 -27.24 9.75
C LEU A 224 16.30 -28.10 8.49
N ILE A 225 15.32 -27.80 7.64
CA ILE A 225 15.07 -28.53 6.40
C ILE A 225 16.31 -28.53 5.49
N LEU A 226 16.95 -27.37 5.32
CA LEU A 226 18.15 -27.27 4.49
C LEU A 226 19.32 -28.02 5.10
N LEU A 227 19.55 -27.91 6.40
CA LEU A 227 20.62 -28.65 7.07
C LEU A 227 20.39 -30.14 7.03
N TYR A 228 19.15 -30.62 7.13
CA TYR A 228 18.82 -32.04 7.01
C TYR A 228 18.97 -32.58 5.58
N THR A 229 18.94 -31.72 4.55
CA THR A 229 19.28 -32.14 3.18
C THR A 229 20.77 -32.15 2.87
N GLY A 230 21.60 -31.60 3.73
CA GLY A 230 23.02 -31.36 3.46
C GLY A 230 23.27 -30.09 2.64
N ALA A 231 22.30 -29.17 2.54
CA ALA A 231 22.43 -27.88 1.89
C ALA A 231 23.22 -26.89 2.76
N ARG A 232 23.54 -25.72 2.23
CA ARG A 232 24.25 -24.69 2.99
C ARG A 232 23.37 -23.45 3.21
N ILE A 233 23.71 -22.70 4.23
CA ILE A 233 23.05 -21.45 4.58
C ILE A 233 24.06 -20.32 4.60
N THR A 234 23.72 -19.23 3.95
CA THR A 234 24.53 -18.01 3.88
C THR A 234 23.83 -16.88 4.64
N PHE A 235 24.53 -16.30 5.60
CA PHE A 235 24.09 -15.12 6.33
C PHE A 235 24.71 -13.87 5.70
N PRO A 236 23.89 -12.90 5.25
CA PRO A 236 24.39 -11.64 4.68
C PRO A 236 24.94 -10.74 5.77
N ALA A 237 25.84 -9.81 5.41
CA ALA A 237 26.38 -8.82 6.34
C ALA A 237 25.31 -7.81 6.83
N SER A 238 24.37 -7.46 5.95
CA SER A 238 23.22 -6.64 6.30
C SER A 238 22.03 -6.99 5.37
N LEU A 239 20.83 -6.53 5.75
CA LEU A 239 19.61 -6.71 4.93
C LEU A 239 19.40 -5.60 3.88
N LYS A 240 20.39 -4.73 3.64
CA LYS A 240 20.34 -3.71 2.59
C LYS A 240 20.42 -4.36 1.21
N GLY A 241 19.66 -3.85 0.25
CA GLY A 241 19.58 -4.41 -1.11
C GLY A 241 20.94 -4.69 -1.78
N PRO A 242 21.90 -3.73 -1.79
CA PRO A 242 23.23 -3.95 -2.36
C PRO A 242 24.00 -5.11 -1.71
N ASP A 243 23.93 -5.24 -0.38
CA ASP A 243 24.65 -6.29 0.36
C ASP A 243 24.04 -7.67 0.11
N LEU A 244 22.70 -7.74 -0.02
CA LEU A 244 22.00 -8.97 -0.38
C LEU A 244 22.40 -9.42 -1.79
N LEU A 245 22.41 -8.51 -2.76
CA LEU A 245 22.77 -8.81 -4.14
C LEU A 245 24.24 -9.23 -4.25
N ALA A 246 25.16 -8.55 -3.58
CA ALA A 246 26.56 -8.92 -3.50
C ALA A 246 26.73 -10.32 -2.94
N CYS A 247 26.06 -10.61 -1.82
CA CYS A 247 26.07 -11.92 -1.19
C CYS A 247 25.53 -13.03 -2.13
N MET A 248 24.46 -12.76 -2.88
CA MET A 248 23.89 -13.71 -3.85
C MET A 248 24.90 -14.03 -4.99
N HIS A 249 25.61 -13.03 -5.47
CA HIS A 249 26.65 -13.20 -6.49
C HIS A 249 27.86 -13.98 -5.97
N GLU A 250 28.40 -13.56 -4.82
CA GLU A 250 29.66 -14.10 -4.28
C GLU A 250 29.52 -15.56 -3.84
N THR A 251 28.35 -15.94 -3.32
CA THR A 251 28.14 -17.25 -2.72
C THR A 251 27.31 -18.20 -3.59
N GLY A 252 26.72 -17.68 -4.69
CA GLY A 252 25.89 -18.46 -5.60
C GLY A 252 24.60 -18.99 -4.93
N VAL A 253 23.83 -18.08 -4.33
CA VAL A 253 22.52 -18.39 -3.71
C VAL A 253 21.58 -19.03 -4.71
N THR A 254 20.92 -20.12 -4.29
CA THR A 254 19.94 -20.87 -5.10
C THR A 254 18.52 -20.79 -4.56
N ALA A 255 18.37 -20.48 -3.27
CA ALA A 255 17.09 -20.42 -2.60
C ALA A 255 16.95 -19.11 -1.79
N LEU A 256 15.79 -18.48 -1.88
CA LEU A 256 15.41 -17.29 -1.12
C LEU A 256 14.03 -17.52 -0.50
N VAL A 257 13.96 -17.47 0.82
CA VAL A 257 12.69 -17.59 1.55
C VAL A 257 12.42 -16.27 2.26
N GLY A 258 11.21 -15.73 2.10
CA GLY A 258 10.90 -14.40 2.62
C GLY A 258 9.40 -14.21 2.88
N VAL A 259 9.09 -13.04 3.40
CA VAL A 259 7.70 -12.54 3.53
C VAL A 259 7.27 -11.80 2.27
N PRO A 260 5.96 -11.65 2.01
CA PRO A 260 5.44 -10.97 0.81
C PRO A 260 6.07 -9.60 0.53
N GLN A 261 6.33 -8.81 1.56
CA GLN A 261 6.95 -7.49 1.42
C GLN A 261 8.30 -7.52 0.71
N LEU A 262 9.11 -8.55 0.94
CA LEU A 262 10.38 -8.73 0.24
C LEU A 262 10.15 -8.91 -1.26
N PHE A 263 9.21 -9.77 -1.65
CA PHE A 263 8.90 -10.04 -3.05
C PHE A 263 8.24 -8.85 -3.73
N TYR A 264 7.41 -8.08 -3.02
CA TYR A 264 6.87 -6.82 -3.51
C TYR A 264 7.99 -5.81 -3.85
N LEU A 265 8.96 -5.62 -2.95
CA LEU A 265 10.09 -4.72 -3.21
C LEU A 265 10.96 -5.17 -4.38
N LEU A 266 11.23 -6.47 -4.50
CA LEU A 266 11.97 -7.03 -5.63
C LEU A 266 11.20 -6.86 -6.94
N HIS A 267 9.91 -7.12 -6.94
CA HIS A 267 9.01 -6.91 -8.08
C HIS A 267 9.01 -5.45 -8.51
N LYS A 268 8.75 -4.53 -7.58
CA LYS A 268 8.77 -3.09 -7.84
C LYS A 268 10.09 -2.65 -8.45
N GLY A 269 11.23 -3.07 -7.87
CA GLY A 269 12.55 -2.71 -8.39
C GLY A 269 12.79 -3.18 -9.84
N ILE A 270 12.32 -4.38 -10.21
CA ILE A 270 12.43 -4.90 -11.58
C ILE A 270 11.54 -4.09 -12.53
N PHE A 271 10.27 -3.87 -12.18
CA PHE A 271 9.30 -3.21 -13.06
C PHE A 271 9.54 -1.71 -13.20
N ASP A 272 10.07 -1.03 -12.19
CA ASP A 272 10.53 0.35 -12.27
C ASP A 272 11.68 0.52 -13.27
N GLN A 273 12.60 -0.46 -13.34
CA GLN A 273 13.68 -0.44 -14.36
C GLN A 273 13.11 -0.66 -15.76
N ILE A 274 12.07 -1.48 -15.91
CA ILE A 274 11.37 -1.67 -17.18
C ILE A 274 10.66 -0.36 -17.58
N ALA A 275 10.01 0.32 -16.65
CA ALA A 275 9.29 1.56 -16.88
C ALA A 275 10.19 2.72 -17.33
N LYS A 276 11.46 2.70 -16.96
CA LYS A 276 12.46 3.70 -17.41
C LYS A 276 12.96 3.49 -18.85
N ARG A 277 12.60 2.38 -19.51
CA ARG A 277 13.01 2.11 -20.89
C ARG A 277 12.11 2.85 -21.89
N PRO A 278 12.58 3.06 -23.15
CA PRO A 278 11.76 3.67 -24.20
C PRO A 278 10.42 2.93 -24.41
N PRO A 279 9.33 3.62 -24.78
CA PRO A 279 7.99 3.03 -24.88
C PRO A 279 7.90 1.77 -25.75
N LEU A 280 8.64 1.73 -26.87
CA LEU A 280 8.70 0.56 -27.73
C LEU A 280 9.32 -0.66 -27.04
N VAL A 281 10.39 -0.43 -26.26
CA VAL A 281 11.05 -1.49 -25.49
C VAL A 281 10.14 -2.00 -24.37
N GLN A 282 9.45 -1.10 -23.67
CA GLN A 282 8.45 -1.47 -22.68
C GLN A 282 7.34 -2.35 -23.28
N PHE A 283 6.83 -1.96 -24.45
CA PHE A 283 5.80 -2.73 -25.15
C PHE A 283 6.28 -4.14 -25.51
N LEU A 284 7.50 -4.24 -26.06
CA LEU A 284 8.13 -5.54 -26.40
C LEU A 284 8.35 -6.40 -25.16
N LEU A 285 8.90 -5.84 -24.08
CA LEU A 285 9.14 -6.58 -22.83
C LEU A 285 7.82 -7.08 -22.21
N LYS A 286 6.76 -6.26 -22.20
CA LYS A 286 5.43 -6.67 -21.73
C LYS A 286 4.82 -7.79 -22.60
N ARG A 287 5.03 -7.76 -23.93
CA ARG A 287 4.61 -8.84 -24.83
C ARG A 287 5.36 -10.13 -24.57
N LEU A 288 6.69 -10.05 -24.41
CA LEU A 288 7.55 -11.20 -24.11
C LEU A 288 7.23 -11.80 -22.74
N LEU A 289 6.92 -10.97 -21.75
CA LEU A 289 6.49 -11.42 -20.42
C LEU A 289 5.18 -12.22 -20.51
N ARG A 290 4.19 -11.71 -21.24
CA ARG A 290 2.92 -12.41 -21.46
C ARG A 290 3.12 -13.76 -22.18
N LEU A 291 3.95 -13.79 -23.23
CA LEU A 291 4.28 -15.01 -23.96
C LEU A 291 4.96 -16.04 -23.04
N SER A 292 5.97 -15.61 -22.28
CA SER A 292 6.66 -16.47 -21.32
C SER A 292 5.70 -17.03 -20.26
N GLY A 293 4.81 -16.20 -19.72
CA GLY A 293 3.80 -16.62 -18.76
C GLY A 293 2.80 -17.64 -19.33
N ALA A 294 2.38 -17.45 -20.59
CA ALA A 294 1.47 -18.38 -21.29
C ALA A 294 2.11 -19.76 -21.57
N LEU A 295 3.42 -19.80 -21.80
CA LEU A 295 4.16 -21.05 -22.04
C LEU A 295 4.58 -21.77 -20.74
N ARG A 296 4.59 -21.07 -19.61
CA ARG A 296 5.04 -21.65 -18.33
C ARG A 296 4.29 -22.91 -17.89
N PRO A 297 2.95 -23.00 -18.02
CA PRO A 297 2.19 -24.22 -17.67
C PRO A 297 2.55 -25.45 -18.52
N THR A 298 3.11 -25.28 -19.72
CA THR A 298 3.57 -26.38 -20.58
C THR A 298 4.95 -26.92 -20.18
N GLY A 299 5.55 -26.39 -19.10
CA GLY A 299 6.90 -26.76 -18.65
C GLY A 299 8.03 -25.96 -19.31
N ILE A 300 7.73 -25.11 -20.31
CA ILE A 300 8.74 -24.30 -21.00
C ILE A 300 9.05 -23.03 -20.20
N ASN A 301 10.28 -22.92 -19.72
CA ASN A 301 10.75 -21.73 -19.00
C ASN A 301 11.47 -20.74 -19.93
N LEU A 302 10.71 -20.11 -20.82
CA LEU A 302 11.25 -19.14 -21.78
C LEU A 302 11.77 -17.88 -21.06
N GLY A 303 11.16 -17.50 -19.94
CA GLY A 303 11.53 -16.30 -19.16
C GLY A 303 12.98 -16.32 -18.68
N ARG A 304 13.51 -17.50 -18.32
CA ARG A 304 14.91 -17.61 -17.88
C ARG A 304 15.92 -17.26 -18.98
N VAL A 305 15.55 -17.47 -20.24
CA VAL A 305 16.39 -17.14 -21.40
C VAL A 305 16.22 -15.67 -21.76
N ILE A 306 14.98 -15.21 -21.93
CA ILE A 306 14.66 -13.83 -22.34
C ILE A 306 15.16 -12.83 -21.30
N PHE A 307 14.87 -13.07 -20.02
CA PHE A 307 15.22 -12.17 -18.94
C PHE A 307 16.52 -12.56 -18.22
N ARG A 308 17.46 -13.17 -18.96
CA ARG A 308 18.76 -13.61 -18.43
C ARG A 308 19.51 -12.51 -17.69
N GLN A 309 19.36 -11.26 -18.11
CA GLN A 309 19.99 -10.11 -17.43
C GLN A 309 19.43 -9.91 -16.03
N VAL A 310 18.11 -10.07 -15.85
CA VAL A 310 17.46 -10.02 -14.52
C VAL A 310 17.98 -11.18 -13.65
N HIS A 311 18.04 -12.40 -14.19
CA HIS A 311 18.59 -13.54 -13.44
C HIS A 311 20.05 -13.32 -13.02
N ARG A 312 20.88 -12.77 -13.90
CA ARG A 312 22.26 -12.42 -13.56
C ARG A 312 22.35 -11.41 -12.44
N HIS A 313 21.45 -10.43 -12.40
CA HIS A 313 21.38 -9.43 -11.32
C HIS A 313 21.14 -10.07 -9.94
N PHE A 314 20.49 -11.23 -9.90
CA PHE A 314 20.30 -12.07 -8.70
C PHE A 314 21.32 -13.22 -8.58
N GLY A 315 22.54 -13.05 -9.10
CA GLY A 315 23.60 -14.06 -9.02
C GLY A 315 23.48 -15.22 -10.01
N GLY A 316 22.44 -15.26 -10.85
CA GLY A 316 22.24 -16.23 -11.94
C GLY A 316 21.91 -17.66 -11.53
N ARG A 317 21.99 -18.00 -10.24
CA ARG A 317 21.78 -19.36 -9.71
C ARG A 317 20.46 -19.53 -8.93
N LEU A 318 19.75 -18.45 -8.67
CA LEU A 318 18.49 -18.48 -7.92
C LEU A 318 17.46 -19.33 -8.68
N ARG A 319 17.00 -20.42 -8.06
CA ARG A 319 16.06 -21.39 -8.63
C ARG A 319 14.73 -21.47 -7.88
N LEU A 320 14.75 -21.21 -6.57
CA LEU A 320 13.60 -21.30 -5.70
C LEU A 320 13.42 -20.02 -4.90
N MET A 321 12.25 -19.47 -4.96
CA MET A 321 11.74 -18.45 -4.05
C MET A 321 10.53 -19.01 -3.32
N ALA A 322 10.43 -18.78 -2.01
CA ALA A 322 9.27 -19.20 -1.23
C ALA A 322 8.75 -18.04 -0.39
N SER A 323 7.45 -17.78 -0.46
CA SER A 323 6.76 -16.78 0.32
C SER A 323 5.88 -17.41 1.39
N GLY A 324 5.91 -16.86 2.59
CA GLY A 324 5.07 -17.30 3.71
C GLY A 324 4.85 -16.20 4.76
N GLY A 325 4.00 -16.50 5.74
CA GLY A 325 3.71 -15.60 6.87
C GLY A 325 2.62 -14.56 6.62
N ALA A 326 2.30 -14.23 5.38
CA ALA A 326 1.16 -13.41 4.97
C ALA A 326 0.78 -13.73 3.52
N ARG A 327 -0.36 -13.22 3.06
CA ARG A 327 -0.82 -13.40 1.68
C ARG A 327 0.07 -12.61 0.71
N LEU A 328 0.39 -13.22 -0.44
CA LEU A 328 1.11 -12.57 -1.55
C LEU A 328 0.14 -12.28 -2.69
N ASP A 329 0.26 -11.09 -3.30
CA ASP A 329 -0.54 -10.75 -4.49
C ASP A 329 -0.27 -11.77 -5.63
N PRO A 330 -1.30 -12.44 -6.15
CA PRO A 330 -1.19 -13.39 -7.24
C PRO A 330 -0.55 -12.82 -8.51
N VAL A 331 -0.59 -11.48 -8.69
CA VAL A 331 0.07 -10.80 -9.81
C VAL A 331 1.59 -10.94 -9.67
N ILE A 332 2.12 -10.73 -8.48
CA ILE A 332 3.56 -10.86 -8.20
C ILE A 332 4.04 -12.28 -8.50
N THR A 333 3.31 -13.29 -8.02
CA THR A 333 3.65 -14.70 -8.31
C THR A 333 3.64 -14.97 -9.81
N ARG A 334 2.59 -14.52 -10.54
CA ARG A 334 2.49 -14.67 -12.00
C ARG A 334 3.64 -13.99 -12.74
N ASP A 335 4.00 -12.78 -12.33
CA ASP A 335 5.06 -12.01 -12.97
C ASP A 335 6.44 -12.63 -12.74
N PHE A 336 6.75 -13.11 -11.52
CA PHE A 336 7.98 -13.84 -11.26
C PHE A 336 8.07 -15.16 -12.05
N LEU A 337 6.97 -15.90 -12.15
CA LEU A 337 6.91 -17.10 -12.99
C LEU A 337 7.15 -16.77 -14.47
N ALA A 338 6.56 -15.66 -14.96
CA ALA A 338 6.76 -15.18 -16.33
C ALA A 338 8.19 -14.69 -16.58
N LEU A 339 8.84 -14.06 -15.59
CA LEU A 339 10.26 -13.71 -15.63
C LEU A 339 11.18 -14.94 -15.61
N GLY A 340 10.64 -16.13 -15.34
CA GLY A 340 11.39 -17.40 -15.33
C GLY A 340 11.89 -17.84 -13.95
N PHE A 341 11.55 -17.14 -12.89
CA PHE A 341 11.77 -17.58 -11.51
C PHE A 341 10.71 -18.58 -11.09
N THR A 342 11.00 -19.35 -10.04
CA THR A 342 10.02 -20.22 -9.39
C THR A 342 9.71 -19.62 -8.03
N LEU A 343 8.56 -18.94 -7.92
CA LEU A 343 8.05 -18.38 -6.67
C LEU A 343 6.84 -19.19 -6.23
N ALA A 344 6.92 -19.83 -5.07
CA ALA A 344 5.87 -20.66 -4.49
C ALA A 344 5.43 -20.09 -3.14
N GLU A 345 4.16 -20.24 -2.82
CA GLU A 345 3.57 -19.80 -1.55
C GLU A 345 3.31 -20.99 -0.65
N GLY A 346 3.48 -20.78 0.65
CA GLY A 346 3.13 -21.73 1.70
C GLY A 346 2.35 -21.07 2.83
N TYR A 347 1.58 -21.85 3.55
CA TYR A 347 0.78 -21.43 4.69
C TYR A 347 1.14 -22.22 5.94
N GLY A 348 1.03 -21.55 7.07
CA GLY A 348 1.16 -22.13 8.36
C GLY A 348 1.25 -21.14 9.49
N LEU A 349 1.29 -21.64 10.71
CA LEU A 349 1.29 -20.87 11.95
C LEU A 349 2.40 -21.38 12.87
N THR A 350 2.78 -20.61 13.86
CA THR A 350 3.73 -21.06 14.88
C THR A 350 3.24 -22.33 15.57
N GLU A 351 1.93 -22.44 15.79
CA GLU A 351 1.22 -23.57 16.41
C GLU A 351 1.27 -24.87 15.57
N THR A 352 1.72 -24.80 14.32
CA THR A 352 1.80 -25.94 13.40
C THR A 352 3.23 -26.29 12.97
N ALA A 353 4.26 -25.79 13.65
CA ALA A 353 5.71 -26.06 13.56
C ALA A 353 6.41 -25.85 12.19
N PRO A 354 6.19 -24.86 11.35
CA PRO A 354 4.98 -24.06 11.19
C PRO A 354 4.14 -24.44 9.96
N VAL A 355 4.66 -25.20 8.96
CA VAL A 355 4.07 -25.31 7.62
C VAL A 355 2.94 -26.33 7.58
N VAL A 356 1.81 -25.93 7.02
CA VAL A 356 0.60 -26.73 6.83
C VAL A 356 0.42 -27.13 5.37
N SER A 357 0.60 -26.18 4.47
CA SER A 357 0.46 -26.39 3.02
C SER A 357 1.55 -25.68 2.24
N PHE A 358 1.84 -26.17 1.04
CA PHE A 358 2.81 -25.56 0.14
C PHE A 358 2.45 -25.83 -1.32
N ASN A 359 2.77 -24.88 -2.22
CA ASN A 359 2.57 -25.05 -3.65
C ASN A 359 3.56 -26.07 -4.24
N PRO A 360 3.10 -27.17 -4.86
CA PRO A 360 3.97 -28.09 -5.60
C PRO A 360 4.68 -27.33 -6.73
N LEU A 361 6.01 -27.43 -6.80
CA LEU A 361 6.81 -26.65 -7.77
C LEU A 361 6.48 -26.95 -9.24
N ALA A 362 5.97 -28.15 -9.52
CA ALA A 362 5.53 -28.56 -10.85
C ALA A 362 4.19 -27.90 -11.27
N ARG A 363 3.37 -27.45 -10.29
CA ARG A 363 2.03 -26.92 -10.56
C ARG A 363 1.69 -25.80 -9.56
N ILE A 364 2.46 -24.73 -9.60
CA ILE A 364 2.22 -23.54 -8.76
C ILE A 364 0.93 -22.86 -9.20
N ARG A 365 0.06 -22.59 -8.22
CA ARG A 365 -1.21 -21.88 -8.44
C ARG A 365 -1.16 -20.53 -7.74
N PRO A 366 -0.96 -19.41 -8.47
CA PRO A 366 -0.97 -18.07 -7.89
C PRO A 366 -2.27 -17.74 -7.18
N GLY A 367 -2.19 -17.21 -5.96
CA GLY A 367 -3.34 -16.92 -5.10
C GLY A 367 -3.78 -18.07 -4.21
N SER A 368 -3.11 -19.24 -4.31
CA SER A 368 -3.28 -20.35 -3.42
C SER A 368 -2.01 -20.59 -2.61
N VAL A 369 -2.16 -21.08 -1.39
CA VAL A 369 -1.04 -21.48 -0.54
C VAL A 369 -0.66 -22.97 -0.73
N GLY A 370 -1.14 -23.57 -1.82
CA GLY A 370 -0.81 -24.94 -2.21
C GLY A 370 -1.71 -26.00 -1.61
N VAL A 371 -1.20 -27.22 -1.59
CA VAL A 371 -1.91 -28.39 -1.05
C VAL A 371 -1.39 -28.72 0.34
N PRO A 372 -2.20 -29.36 1.22
CA PRO A 372 -1.72 -29.85 2.52
C PRO A 372 -0.48 -30.71 2.39
N LEU A 373 0.45 -30.57 3.32
CA LEU A 373 1.66 -31.39 3.38
C LEU A 373 1.33 -32.86 3.68
N PRO A 374 2.13 -33.83 3.24
CA PRO A 374 1.98 -35.21 3.64
C PRO A 374 1.95 -35.35 5.16
N GLY A 375 0.95 -36.09 5.69
CA GLY A 375 0.76 -36.26 7.14
C GLY A 375 0.05 -35.09 7.84
N VAL A 376 -0.37 -34.07 7.08
CA VAL A 376 -1.19 -32.95 7.58
C VAL A 376 -2.57 -33.02 6.93
N GLU A 377 -3.61 -33.02 7.75
CA GLU A 377 -5.00 -32.96 7.30
C GLU A 377 -5.54 -31.55 7.49
N VAL A 378 -6.29 -31.08 6.48
CA VAL A 378 -6.98 -29.78 6.52
C VAL A 378 -8.47 -30.01 6.30
N ARG A 379 -9.30 -29.38 7.13
CA ARG A 379 -10.76 -29.39 7.01
C ARG A 379 -11.28 -27.97 7.10
N ILE A 380 -12.31 -27.66 6.31
CA ILE A 380 -13.03 -26.39 6.38
C ILE A 380 -14.28 -26.60 7.25
N LEU A 381 -14.36 -25.85 8.36
CA LEU A 381 -15.48 -25.93 9.30
C LEU A 381 -16.52 -24.87 8.97
N ASN A 382 -17.80 -25.24 9.09
CA ASN A 382 -18.94 -24.35 8.90
C ASN A 382 -18.84 -23.47 7.62
N PRO A 383 -18.64 -24.10 6.43
CA PRO A 383 -18.49 -23.36 5.19
C PRO A 383 -19.77 -22.59 4.86
N ASP A 384 -19.62 -21.35 4.38
CA ASP A 384 -20.69 -20.55 3.82
C ASP A 384 -21.11 -21.00 2.40
N ALA A 385 -21.99 -20.24 1.74
CA ALA A 385 -22.49 -20.57 0.40
C ALA A 385 -21.38 -20.59 -0.68
N GLU A 386 -20.30 -19.87 -0.45
CA GLU A 386 -19.11 -19.81 -1.28
C GLU A 386 -18.08 -20.90 -0.92
N GLY A 387 -18.34 -21.69 0.12
CA GLY A 387 -17.46 -22.75 0.61
C GLY A 387 -16.36 -22.27 1.55
N VAL A 388 -16.40 -20.99 1.97
CA VAL A 388 -15.43 -20.40 2.88
C VAL A 388 -15.81 -20.67 4.33
N GLY A 389 -14.88 -21.22 5.11
CA GLY A 389 -15.08 -21.50 6.53
C GLY A 389 -13.76 -21.51 7.29
N GLU A 390 -13.80 -21.80 8.58
CA GLU A 390 -12.62 -21.86 9.42
C GLU A 390 -11.75 -23.06 9.08
N ILE A 391 -10.45 -22.82 8.94
CA ILE A 391 -9.46 -23.84 8.63
C ILE A 391 -9.07 -24.59 9.90
N ALA A 392 -9.45 -25.85 9.98
CA ALA A 392 -9.01 -26.78 11.03
C ALA A 392 -7.91 -27.70 10.52
N ILE A 393 -6.90 -27.94 11.36
CA ILE A 393 -5.67 -28.65 11.01
C ILE A 393 -5.46 -29.82 11.96
N ARG A 394 -5.03 -30.95 11.42
CA ARG A 394 -4.64 -32.12 12.21
C ARG A 394 -3.34 -32.70 11.68
N GLY A 395 -2.40 -33.05 12.55
CA GLY A 395 -1.13 -33.66 12.19
C GLY A 395 -0.13 -33.74 13.34
N ALA A 396 0.94 -34.46 13.13
CA ALA A 396 2.01 -34.61 14.14
C ALA A 396 2.82 -33.30 14.34
N ASN A 397 2.63 -32.32 13.47
CA ASN A 397 3.25 -31.00 13.53
C ASN A 397 2.53 -30.03 14.47
N LEU A 398 1.41 -30.41 15.09
CA LEU A 398 0.66 -29.54 15.99
C LEU A 398 1.36 -29.36 17.33
N MET A 399 1.30 -28.12 17.86
CA MET A 399 1.82 -27.75 19.18
C MET A 399 1.24 -28.63 20.29
N GLN A 400 1.94 -28.73 21.40
CA GLN A 400 1.42 -29.38 22.62
C GLN A 400 0.42 -28.48 23.39
N GLY A 401 0.37 -27.19 23.06
CA GLY A 401 -0.50 -26.18 23.67
C GLY A 401 0.24 -24.88 23.99
N TYR A 402 -0.46 -23.96 24.65
CA TYR A 402 0.11 -22.70 25.11
C TYR A 402 0.67 -22.84 26.53
N TYR A 403 1.93 -22.47 26.70
CA TYR A 403 2.64 -22.58 27.97
C TYR A 403 1.92 -21.81 29.09
N ARG A 404 1.55 -22.51 30.17
CA ARG A 404 0.77 -21.98 31.32
C ARG A 404 -0.58 -21.35 30.97
N HIS A 405 -1.16 -21.71 29.80
CA HIS A 405 -2.48 -21.25 29.38
C HIS A 405 -3.35 -22.43 28.92
N PRO A 406 -3.80 -23.32 29.82
CA PRO A 406 -4.60 -24.48 29.47
C PRO A 406 -5.96 -24.12 28.87
N GLU A 407 -6.61 -23.05 29.35
CA GLU A 407 -7.89 -22.59 28.83
C GLU A 407 -7.78 -22.14 27.38
N ALA A 408 -6.78 -21.31 27.07
CA ALA A 408 -6.53 -20.86 25.69
C ALA A 408 -6.14 -22.05 24.78
N THR A 409 -5.51 -23.09 25.33
CA THR A 409 -5.22 -24.31 24.60
C THR A 409 -6.49 -25.08 24.26
N ALA A 410 -7.41 -25.24 25.22
CA ALA A 410 -8.69 -25.93 25.02
C ALA A 410 -9.63 -25.17 24.05
N GLU A 411 -9.48 -23.86 23.92
CA GLU A 411 -10.23 -23.09 22.92
C GLU A 411 -9.86 -23.48 21.49
N VAL A 412 -8.59 -23.76 21.21
CA VAL A 412 -8.07 -23.96 19.86
C VAL A 412 -7.72 -25.41 19.52
N LEU A 413 -7.50 -26.28 20.52
CA LEU A 413 -7.24 -27.71 20.34
C LEU A 413 -8.46 -28.53 20.80
N ARG A 414 -9.22 -29.08 19.85
CA ARG A 414 -10.45 -29.83 20.10
C ARG A 414 -10.44 -31.14 19.32
N ASP A 415 -10.60 -32.25 19.99
CA ASP A 415 -10.68 -33.58 19.36
C ASP A 415 -9.52 -33.87 18.38
N GLY A 416 -8.31 -33.42 18.69
CA GLY A 416 -7.13 -33.59 17.87
C GLY A 416 -7.04 -32.64 16.68
N TRP A 417 -7.98 -31.69 16.54
CA TRP A 417 -7.95 -30.61 15.55
C TRP A 417 -7.53 -29.30 16.18
N PHE A 418 -6.66 -28.58 15.47
CA PHE A 418 -6.29 -27.20 15.77
C PHE A 418 -7.15 -26.25 14.95
N LEU A 419 -7.88 -25.38 15.63
CA LEU A 419 -8.69 -24.32 15.05
C LEU A 419 -7.79 -23.10 14.81
N SER A 420 -7.51 -22.81 13.54
CA SER A 420 -6.50 -21.80 13.20
C SER A 420 -6.96 -20.35 13.38
N GLY A 421 -8.27 -20.12 13.40
CA GLY A 421 -8.86 -18.79 13.30
C GLY A 421 -8.67 -18.13 11.94
N ASP A 422 -8.05 -18.80 10.98
CA ASP A 422 -7.97 -18.36 9.59
C ASP A 422 -9.15 -18.92 8.79
N LEU A 423 -9.62 -18.16 7.81
CA LEU A 423 -10.73 -18.53 6.94
C LEU A 423 -10.21 -18.83 5.54
N GLY A 424 -10.84 -19.82 4.90
CA GLY A 424 -10.47 -20.20 3.55
C GLY A 424 -11.31 -21.35 3.01
N TYR A 425 -10.93 -21.84 1.86
CA TYR A 425 -11.58 -22.99 1.21
C TYR A 425 -10.56 -23.87 0.49
N LEU A 426 -10.94 -25.12 0.27
CA LEU A 426 -10.21 -26.03 -0.61
C LEU A 426 -10.88 -26.00 -1.99
N ASP A 427 -10.11 -25.76 -3.05
CA ASP A 427 -10.65 -25.85 -4.40
C ASP A 427 -10.81 -27.31 -4.85
N ARG A 428 -11.35 -27.50 -6.06
CA ARG A 428 -11.65 -28.85 -6.61
C ARG A 428 -10.41 -29.73 -6.79
N ASP A 429 -9.22 -29.13 -6.88
CA ASP A 429 -7.94 -29.83 -7.00
C ASP A 429 -7.22 -29.99 -5.65
N GLY A 430 -7.87 -29.60 -4.55
CA GLY A 430 -7.32 -29.69 -3.18
C GLY A 430 -6.34 -28.59 -2.80
N TYR A 431 -6.29 -27.48 -3.56
CA TYR A 431 -5.49 -26.33 -3.20
C TYR A 431 -6.21 -25.48 -2.15
N LEU A 432 -5.49 -25.13 -1.10
CA LEU A 432 -5.97 -24.27 -0.04
C LEU A 432 -5.84 -22.80 -0.47
N VAL A 433 -6.92 -22.04 -0.32
CA VAL A 433 -6.99 -20.59 -0.56
C VAL A 433 -7.39 -19.92 0.73
N ILE A 434 -6.55 -19.00 1.22
CA ILE A 434 -6.82 -18.20 2.43
C ILE A 434 -7.58 -16.95 2.02
N THR A 435 -8.69 -16.64 2.70
CA THR A 435 -9.51 -15.46 2.43
C THR A 435 -9.37 -14.37 3.51
N GLY A 436 -9.02 -14.74 4.74
CA GLY A 436 -8.84 -13.78 5.84
C GLY A 436 -8.77 -14.46 7.20
N ARG A 437 -9.02 -13.69 8.26
CA ARG A 437 -9.12 -14.18 9.64
C ARG A 437 -10.53 -14.02 10.21
N ALA A 438 -11.00 -15.00 10.97
CA ALA A 438 -12.33 -14.98 11.57
C ALA A 438 -12.57 -13.75 12.45
N LYS A 439 -11.56 -13.33 13.22
CA LYS A 439 -11.61 -12.13 14.09
C LYS A 439 -11.49 -10.80 13.34
N GLU A 440 -11.09 -10.82 12.08
CA GLU A 440 -10.91 -9.61 11.25
C GLU A 440 -12.04 -9.45 10.22
N VAL A 441 -12.99 -10.40 10.14
CA VAL A 441 -14.15 -10.29 9.26
C VAL A 441 -15.06 -9.17 9.73
N ILE A 442 -15.40 -8.29 8.81
CA ILE A 442 -16.40 -7.24 9.04
C ILE A 442 -17.76 -7.81 8.56
N VAL A 443 -18.65 -8.06 9.52
CA VAL A 443 -19.99 -8.50 9.22
C VAL A 443 -20.88 -7.27 9.05
N LEU A 444 -21.35 -7.04 7.82
CA LEU A 444 -22.24 -5.93 7.51
C LEU A 444 -23.65 -6.18 8.08
N SER A 445 -24.43 -5.13 8.27
CA SER A 445 -25.83 -5.21 8.70
C SER A 445 -26.71 -6.06 7.77
N SER A 446 -26.30 -6.20 6.51
CA SER A 446 -26.93 -7.12 5.54
C SER A 446 -26.63 -8.61 5.79
N GLY A 447 -25.86 -8.95 6.81
CA GLY A 447 -25.39 -10.32 7.09
C GLY A 447 -24.27 -10.81 6.15
N LYS A 448 -23.72 -9.95 5.29
CA LYS A 448 -22.62 -10.31 4.39
C LYS A 448 -21.28 -10.18 5.10
N ASN A 449 -20.45 -11.19 4.95
CA ASN A 449 -19.06 -11.17 5.40
C ASN A 449 -18.19 -10.40 4.42
N VAL A 450 -17.37 -9.50 4.95
CA VAL A 450 -16.35 -8.75 4.22
C VAL A 450 -14.98 -9.13 4.78
N TYR A 451 -14.09 -9.53 3.90
CA TYR A 451 -12.70 -9.86 4.21
C TYR A 451 -11.82 -8.66 3.86
N PRO A 452 -11.38 -7.87 4.85
CA PRO A 452 -10.70 -6.60 4.57
C PRO A 452 -9.43 -6.76 3.75
N GLU A 453 -8.63 -7.79 4.03
CA GLU A 453 -7.36 -8.04 3.34
C GLU A 453 -7.54 -8.22 1.81
N GLU A 454 -8.61 -8.90 1.38
CA GLU A 454 -8.92 -9.07 -0.05
C GLU A 454 -9.16 -7.75 -0.77
N ILE A 455 -9.86 -6.84 -0.08
CA ILE A 455 -10.22 -5.54 -0.63
C ILE A 455 -9.04 -4.57 -0.58
N GLU A 456 -8.30 -4.58 0.52
CA GLU A 456 -7.07 -3.80 0.71
C GLU A 456 -6.04 -4.11 -0.39
N GLU A 457 -5.87 -5.40 -0.71
CA GLU A 457 -4.99 -5.85 -1.79
C GLU A 457 -5.40 -5.26 -3.15
N GLN A 458 -6.72 -5.17 -3.41
CA GLN A 458 -7.21 -4.56 -4.65
C GLN A 458 -6.84 -3.08 -4.71
N TYR A 459 -7.01 -2.32 -3.61
CA TYR A 459 -6.72 -0.90 -3.58
C TYR A 459 -5.22 -0.57 -3.53
N LEU A 460 -4.38 -1.47 -3.03
CA LEU A 460 -2.91 -1.34 -3.10
C LEU A 460 -2.35 -1.38 -4.52
N LYS A 461 -3.17 -1.72 -5.53
CA LYS A 461 -2.79 -1.59 -6.96
C LYS A 461 -2.73 -0.13 -7.43
N SER A 462 -3.30 0.79 -6.68
CA SER A 462 -3.19 2.22 -6.91
C SER A 462 -1.75 2.69 -6.67
N VAL A 463 -1.22 3.46 -7.60
CA VAL A 463 0.12 4.06 -7.44
C VAL A 463 0.15 5.18 -6.40
N TYR A 464 -1.01 5.71 -6.05
CA TYR A 464 -1.17 6.81 -5.09
C TYR A 464 -1.34 6.34 -3.66
N VAL A 465 -1.64 5.05 -3.46
CA VAL A 465 -1.88 4.43 -2.15
C VAL A 465 -0.62 3.71 -1.69
N LYS A 466 0.01 4.19 -0.63
CA LYS A 466 1.16 3.55 0.00
C LYS A 466 0.75 2.43 0.94
N GLU A 467 -0.26 2.71 1.78
CA GLU A 467 -0.86 1.74 2.70
C GLU A 467 -2.37 1.99 2.79
N ILE A 468 -3.13 0.94 3.05
CA ILE A 468 -4.56 1.02 3.29
C ILE A 468 -4.97 0.05 4.40
N CYS A 469 -5.92 0.48 5.24
CA CYS A 469 -6.56 -0.36 6.24
C CYS A 469 -8.07 -0.11 6.21
N LEU A 470 -8.84 -1.17 5.99
CA LEU A 470 -10.31 -1.11 6.05
C LEU A 470 -10.79 -1.40 7.46
N VAL A 471 -11.66 -0.54 7.97
CA VAL A 471 -12.27 -0.68 9.29
C VAL A 471 -13.79 -0.56 9.20
N PRO A 472 -14.55 -1.19 10.11
CA PRO A 472 -15.99 -1.01 10.15
C PRO A 472 -16.33 0.43 10.51
N GLN A 473 -17.34 1.02 9.86
CA GLN A 473 -17.91 2.32 10.19
C GLN A 473 -19.37 2.14 10.61
N VAL A 474 -19.68 2.58 11.81
CA VAL A 474 -21.06 2.65 12.32
C VAL A 474 -21.44 4.12 12.37
N SER A 475 -22.49 4.53 11.65
CA SER A 475 -23.02 5.87 11.71
C SER A 475 -24.45 5.84 12.22
N ASP A 476 -24.70 6.55 13.30
CA ASP A 476 -26.05 6.74 13.85
C ASP A 476 -26.69 7.96 13.20
N ARG A 477 -27.58 7.71 12.21
CA ARG A 477 -28.38 8.77 11.58
C ARG A 477 -29.86 8.51 11.87
N GLY A 478 -30.36 9.18 12.89
CA GLY A 478 -31.80 9.22 13.17
C GLY A 478 -32.41 7.88 13.62
N GLY A 479 -31.67 7.07 14.38
CA GLY A 479 -32.12 5.81 14.95
C GLY A 479 -31.88 4.56 14.09
N ALA A 480 -31.28 4.69 12.92
CA ALA A 480 -30.82 3.56 12.10
C ALA A 480 -29.30 3.53 12.08
N GLN A 481 -28.71 2.48 12.64
CA GLN A 481 -27.26 2.22 12.51
C GLN A 481 -26.98 1.79 11.07
N LEU A 482 -26.27 2.63 10.32
CA LEU A 482 -25.76 2.29 8.99
C LEU A 482 -24.32 1.83 9.17
N GLU A 483 -24.10 0.53 8.99
CA GLU A 483 -22.75 -0.05 8.94
C GLU A 483 -22.19 0.07 7.52
N GLY A 484 -21.00 0.62 7.42
CA GLY A 484 -20.26 0.77 6.18
C GLY A 484 -18.81 0.36 6.35
N LEU A 485 -18.02 0.48 5.28
CA LEU A 485 -16.58 0.28 5.30
C LEU A 485 -15.89 1.64 5.20
N LEU A 486 -15.02 1.96 6.16
CA LEU A 486 -14.16 3.14 6.10
C LEU A 486 -12.77 2.72 5.64
N ALA A 487 -12.26 3.34 4.59
CA ALA A 487 -10.89 3.19 4.14
C ALA A 487 -10.00 4.25 4.79
N LEU A 488 -9.04 3.81 5.61
CA LEU A 488 -7.93 4.62 6.09
C LEU A 488 -6.78 4.46 5.11
N VAL A 489 -6.30 5.53 4.50
CA VAL A 489 -5.30 5.48 3.42
C VAL A 489 -4.11 6.37 3.74
N LEU A 490 -2.92 5.78 3.71
CA LEU A 490 -1.65 6.51 3.69
C LEU A 490 -1.25 6.77 2.23
N PRO A 491 -1.15 8.04 1.80
CA PRO A 491 -0.76 8.39 0.43
C PRO A 491 0.73 8.12 0.17
N ASP A 492 1.07 7.80 -1.08
CA ASP A 492 2.45 7.82 -1.55
C ASP A 492 2.82 9.25 -2.00
N LEU A 493 3.23 10.09 -1.06
CA LEU A 493 3.55 11.50 -1.31
C LEU A 493 4.69 11.69 -2.31
N ASP A 494 5.58 10.71 -2.46
CA ASP A 494 6.68 10.78 -3.44
C ASP A 494 6.15 10.71 -4.88
N VAL A 495 5.09 9.92 -5.10
CA VAL A 495 4.41 9.87 -6.41
C VAL A 495 3.71 11.20 -6.72
N PHE A 496 3.03 11.79 -5.74
CA PHE A 496 2.38 13.10 -5.90
C PHE A 496 3.40 14.20 -6.22
N ARG A 497 4.52 14.25 -5.49
CA ARG A 497 5.62 15.19 -5.76
C ARG A 497 6.22 15.01 -7.15
N ALA A 498 6.51 13.77 -7.55
CA ALA A 498 7.09 13.47 -8.86
C ALA A 498 6.19 13.86 -10.03
N GLN A 499 4.87 13.91 -9.80
CA GLN A 499 3.87 14.28 -10.81
C GLN A 499 3.40 15.73 -10.69
N GLY A 500 3.88 16.51 -9.71
CA GLY A 500 3.44 17.88 -9.44
C GLY A 500 1.96 18.00 -9.05
N MET A 501 1.39 16.93 -8.47
CA MET A 501 -0.04 16.85 -8.12
C MET A 501 -0.23 17.23 -6.65
N THR A 502 -1.11 18.21 -6.41
CA THR A 502 -1.35 18.72 -5.05
C THR A 502 -2.73 18.36 -4.48
N ASN A 503 -3.60 17.77 -5.30
CA ASN A 503 -4.96 17.39 -4.90
C ASN A 503 -4.99 15.91 -4.47
N ILE A 504 -4.50 15.63 -3.26
CA ILE A 504 -4.25 14.28 -2.76
C ILE A 504 -5.57 13.53 -2.52
N PHE A 505 -6.51 14.14 -1.78
CA PHE A 505 -7.75 13.49 -1.38
C PHE A 505 -8.61 13.10 -2.59
N GLU A 506 -8.84 14.06 -3.50
CA GLU A 506 -9.68 13.81 -4.68
C GLU A 506 -9.04 12.82 -5.65
N THR A 507 -7.70 12.88 -5.81
CA THR A 507 -6.96 11.94 -6.65
C THR A 507 -7.07 10.52 -6.11
N ILE A 508 -6.84 10.32 -4.82
CA ILE A 508 -6.96 9.00 -4.18
C ILE A 508 -8.40 8.51 -4.24
N ARG A 509 -9.38 9.35 -3.89
CA ARG A 509 -10.80 9.00 -3.97
C ARG A 509 -11.17 8.50 -5.37
N TRP A 510 -10.78 9.28 -6.36
CA TRP A 510 -11.06 8.97 -7.75
C TRP A 510 -10.37 7.69 -8.23
N ASP A 511 -9.10 7.49 -7.88
CA ASP A 511 -8.35 6.30 -8.28
C ASP A 511 -8.91 5.05 -7.58
N MET A 512 -9.27 5.16 -6.31
CA MET A 512 -9.97 4.08 -5.59
C MET A 512 -11.31 3.73 -6.23
N GLU A 513 -12.11 4.70 -6.69
CA GLU A 513 -13.34 4.42 -7.44
C GLU A 513 -13.06 3.62 -8.72
N ASN A 514 -11.95 3.93 -9.40
CA ASN A 514 -11.54 3.21 -10.61
C ASN A 514 -11.03 1.80 -10.33
N VAL A 515 -10.17 1.64 -9.33
CA VAL A 515 -9.59 0.36 -8.93
C VAL A 515 -10.66 -0.57 -8.34
N GLY A 516 -11.64 0.01 -7.65
CA GLY A 516 -12.74 -0.72 -7.01
C GLY A 516 -13.91 -1.10 -7.94
N LYS A 517 -13.87 -0.78 -9.24
CA LYS A 517 -14.99 -1.05 -10.17
C LYS A 517 -15.43 -2.51 -10.20
N ASP A 518 -14.46 -3.43 -10.15
CA ASP A 518 -14.67 -4.86 -10.26
C ASP A 518 -15.11 -5.50 -8.93
N LEU A 519 -15.07 -4.74 -7.83
CA LEU A 519 -15.57 -5.18 -6.53
C LEU A 519 -17.09 -5.07 -6.47
N SER A 520 -17.72 -6.05 -5.84
CA SER A 520 -19.15 -5.99 -5.51
C SER A 520 -19.48 -4.72 -4.72
N PRO A 521 -20.65 -4.09 -4.89
CA PRO A 521 -20.98 -2.83 -4.23
C PRO A 521 -20.83 -2.84 -2.71
N TYR A 522 -21.16 -3.94 -2.05
CA TYR A 522 -21.03 -4.09 -0.59
C TYR A 522 -19.59 -4.23 -0.09
N LYS A 523 -18.62 -4.53 -0.99
CA LYS A 523 -17.20 -4.59 -0.71
C LYS A 523 -16.50 -3.25 -0.92
N ARG A 524 -17.17 -2.23 -1.45
CA ARG A 524 -16.58 -0.91 -1.69
C ARG A 524 -16.67 -0.05 -0.44
N PRO A 525 -15.60 0.64 -0.05
CA PRO A 525 -15.63 1.58 1.06
C PRO A 525 -16.69 2.66 0.84
N THR A 526 -17.45 2.95 1.87
CA THR A 526 -18.44 4.03 1.90
C THR A 526 -17.85 5.35 2.37
N GLY A 527 -16.69 5.29 3.04
CA GLY A 527 -15.93 6.43 3.50
C GLY A 527 -14.44 6.30 3.20
N LEU A 528 -13.77 7.44 3.07
CA LEU A 528 -12.33 7.57 2.88
C LEU A 528 -11.76 8.56 3.90
N ARG A 529 -10.66 8.21 4.53
CA ARG A 529 -9.86 9.10 5.38
C ARG A 529 -8.39 8.95 5.00
N ILE A 530 -7.71 10.08 4.83
CA ILE A 530 -6.27 10.11 4.61
C ILE A 530 -5.58 10.16 5.97
N VAL A 531 -4.61 9.28 6.17
CA VAL A 531 -3.76 9.23 7.35
C VAL A 531 -2.33 9.64 6.98
N LYS A 532 -1.56 10.12 7.96
CA LYS A 532 -0.20 10.64 7.74
C LYS A 532 0.88 9.65 8.16
N GLU A 533 0.57 8.80 9.11
CA GLU A 533 1.49 7.83 9.66
C GLU A 533 1.15 6.42 9.17
N GLY A 534 2.21 5.62 9.02
CA GLY A 534 2.05 4.20 8.69
C GLY A 534 1.27 3.45 9.77
N PHE A 535 0.60 2.39 9.34
CA PHE A 535 -0.16 1.56 10.27
C PHE A 535 0.74 0.71 11.16
N PRO A 536 0.35 0.49 12.44
CA PRO A 536 1.04 -0.45 13.31
C PRO A 536 1.02 -1.85 12.68
N ARG A 537 2.20 -2.47 12.65
CA ARG A 537 2.40 -3.77 12.00
C ARG A 537 3.03 -4.77 12.95
N THR A 538 2.75 -6.03 12.72
CA THR A 538 3.56 -7.11 13.28
C THR A 538 4.93 -7.12 12.60
N ARG A 539 5.90 -7.82 13.16
CA ARG A 539 7.25 -7.97 12.62
C ARG A 539 7.33 -8.68 11.28
N LEU A 540 6.33 -9.47 10.97
CA LEU A 540 6.15 -10.09 9.64
C LEU A 540 5.44 -9.15 8.65
N GLY A 541 5.23 -7.88 9.03
CA GLY A 541 4.66 -6.85 8.18
C GLY A 541 3.13 -6.82 8.12
N LYS A 542 2.41 -7.65 8.88
CA LYS A 542 0.94 -7.67 8.92
C LYS A 542 0.39 -6.49 9.73
N ILE A 543 -0.63 -5.79 9.21
CA ILE A 543 -1.31 -4.68 9.92
C ILE A 543 -2.02 -5.22 11.18
N GLN A 544 -1.80 -4.57 12.30
CA GLN A 544 -2.49 -4.84 13.57
C GLN A 544 -3.77 -3.99 13.63
N ARG A 545 -4.84 -4.48 12.98
CA ARG A 545 -6.09 -3.74 12.79
C ARG A 545 -6.73 -3.24 14.09
N HIS A 546 -6.64 -4.00 15.18
CA HIS A 546 -7.14 -3.57 16.49
C HIS A 546 -6.45 -2.30 16.98
N LEU A 547 -5.11 -2.19 16.83
CA LEU A 547 -4.37 -0.98 17.18
C LEU A 547 -4.67 0.19 16.22
N VAL A 548 -4.97 -0.12 14.95
CA VAL A 548 -5.46 0.90 14.00
C VAL A 548 -6.81 1.43 14.46
N CYS A 549 -7.76 0.55 14.83
CA CYS A 549 -9.06 0.97 15.34
C CYS A 549 -8.93 1.82 16.61
N GLU A 550 -8.06 1.46 17.54
CA GLU A 550 -7.80 2.24 18.75
C GLU A 550 -7.19 3.61 18.42
N ARG A 551 -6.19 3.66 17.54
CA ARG A 551 -5.52 4.92 17.16
C ARG A 551 -6.44 5.90 16.44
N TYR A 552 -7.31 5.41 15.57
CA TYR A 552 -8.21 6.20 14.73
C TYR A 552 -9.68 6.15 15.17
N GLN A 553 -9.92 5.89 16.45
CA GLN A 553 -11.28 5.76 16.99
C GLN A 553 -12.14 7.01 16.78
N ALA A 554 -11.54 8.20 16.87
CA ALA A 554 -12.24 9.47 16.64
C ALA A 554 -12.66 9.63 15.17
N GLU A 555 -11.79 9.29 14.24
CA GLU A 555 -12.03 9.34 12.79
C GLU A 555 -13.08 8.30 12.36
N ILE A 556 -13.04 7.11 12.97
CA ILE A 556 -14.00 6.02 12.73
C ILE A 556 -15.40 6.43 13.21
N ALA A 557 -15.49 7.14 14.37
CA ALA A 557 -16.74 7.65 14.92
C ALA A 557 -17.26 8.90 14.20
N GLY A 558 -16.57 9.40 13.17
CA GLY A 558 -16.98 10.60 12.44
C GLY A 558 -16.66 11.93 13.13
N ALA A 559 -15.96 11.90 14.27
CA ALA A 559 -15.53 13.10 14.99
C ALA A 559 -14.28 13.70 14.32
N GLN A 560 -14.26 15.00 14.09
CA GLN A 560 -13.03 15.70 13.73
C GLN A 560 -12.13 15.79 14.96
N ARG A 561 -10.93 15.24 14.87
CA ARG A 561 -9.94 15.30 15.94
C ARG A 561 -9.43 16.74 16.07
N VAL A 562 -9.78 17.40 17.16
CA VAL A 562 -9.13 18.63 17.60
C VAL A 562 -7.83 18.23 18.30
N GLU A 563 -6.73 18.16 17.57
CA GLU A 563 -5.42 17.91 18.18
C GLU A 563 -4.94 19.15 18.95
N ALA A 564 -5.03 19.08 20.26
CA ALA A 564 -4.33 19.99 21.16
C ALA A 564 -2.91 19.50 21.37
N SER A 565 -1.94 20.07 20.66
CA SER A 565 -0.52 19.94 20.98
C SER A 565 0.19 21.27 20.78
N ALA A 566 0.92 21.69 21.80
CA ALA A 566 1.63 22.95 21.86
C ALA A 566 2.77 23.02 20.81
N ALA A 567 2.86 24.15 20.11
CA ALA A 567 3.98 24.47 19.23
C ALA A 567 5.26 24.71 20.04
N ALA A 568 6.39 24.27 19.50
CA ALA A 568 7.70 24.58 20.08
C ALA A 568 8.03 26.08 19.89
N PRO A 569 8.50 26.81 20.90
CA PRO A 569 8.64 28.28 20.90
C PRO A 569 9.79 28.83 20.05
N ALA A 570 10.78 28.06 19.67
CA ALA A 570 12.04 28.56 19.12
C ALA A 570 12.03 28.96 17.62
N GLU A 571 11.01 28.54 16.86
CA GLU A 571 10.94 28.84 15.41
C GLU A 571 10.07 30.08 15.08
N LEU A 572 9.48 30.73 16.07
CA LEU A 572 8.62 31.91 15.94
C LEU A 572 9.38 33.25 15.89
N GLU A 573 10.70 33.25 15.92
CA GLU A 573 11.51 34.46 15.91
C GLU A 573 11.68 35.08 14.52
N ASP A 574 11.42 34.32 13.45
CA ASP A 574 11.51 34.82 12.06
C ASP A 574 10.22 35.54 11.63
N GLU A 575 10.37 36.80 11.19
CA GLU A 575 9.28 37.65 10.71
C GLU A 575 8.57 37.02 9.49
N THR A 576 9.33 36.37 8.59
CA THR A 576 8.78 35.67 7.43
C THR A 576 7.85 34.51 7.86
N ALA A 577 8.31 33.69 8.79
CA ALA A 577 7.50 32.59 9.33
C ALA A 577 6.23 33.09 10.01
N ARG A 578 6.31 34.13 10.84
CA ARG A 578 5.13 34.74 11.49
C ARG A 578 4.09 35.23 10.49
N ARG A 579 4.48 35.91 9.44
CA ARG A 579 3.58 36.43 8.41
C ARG A 579 2.94 35.29 7.59
N VAL A 580 3.72 34.28 7.20
CA VAL A 580 3.18 33.11 6.49
C VAL A 580 2.14 32.38 7.36
N LEU A 581 2.46 32.13 8.63
CA LEU A 581 1.52 31.49 9.55
C LEU A 581 0.23 32.32 9.76
N ALA A 582 0.35 33.65 9.80
CA ALA A 582 -0.81 34.54 9.90
C ALA A 582 -1.70 34.44 8.64
N CYS A 583 -1.11 34.50 7.44
CA CYS A 583 -1.85 34.31 6.18
C CYS A 583 -2.52 32.94 6.10
N LEU A 584 -1.82 31.88 6.49
CA LEU A 584 -2.35 30.52 6.44
C LEU A 584 -3.49 30.28 7.45
N ARG A 585 -3.42 30.86 8.64
CA ARG A 585 -4.55 30.83 9.61
C ARG A 585 -5.79 31.47 9.04
N ASP A 586 -5.61 32.59 8.37
CA ASP A 586 -6.71 33.36 7.81
C ASP A 586 -7.36 32.67 6.60
N VAL A 587 -6.57 32.03 5.73
CA VAL A 587 -7.09 31.28 4.58
C VAL A 587 -7.71 29.97 5.01
N SER A 588 -7.03 29.19 5.88
CA SER A 588 -7.51 27.88 6.33
C SER A 588 -8.63 27.93 7.36
N LYS A 589 -8.87 29.12 7.97
CA LYS A 589 -9.78 29.32 9.11
C LYS A 589 -9.44 28.47 10.33
N LYS A 590 -8.22 27.96 10.43
CA LYS A 590 -7.75 27.16 11.58
C LYS A 590 -7.07 28.05 12.61
N ALA A 591 -7.39 27.80 13.89
CA ALA A 591 -6.80 28.55 15.00
C ALA A 591 -5.29 28.29 15.17
N VAL A 592 -4.86 27.07 14.86
CA VAL A 592 -3.46 26.65 15.01
C VAL A 592 -2.96 26.14 13.66
N VAL A 593 -1.79 26.63 13.21
CA VAL A 593 -1.06 26.20 12.02
C VAL A 593 0.38 25.94 12.43
N ARG A 594 0.91 24.76 12.11
CA ARG A 594 2.27 24.31 12.43
C ARG A 594 3.16 24.30 11.19
N LEU A 595 4.47 24.32 11.38
CA LEU A 595 5.44 24.33 10.29
C LEU A 595 5.39 23.04 9.45
N ASP A 596 5.14 21.91 10.07
CA ASP A 596 5.11 20.61 9.41
C ASP A 596 3.71 20.21 8.92
N ASP A 597 2.70 21.08 9.11
CA ASP A 597 1.35 20.84 8.61
C ASP A 597 1.37 20.76 7.07
N ASN A 598 0.70 19.74 6.55
CA ASN A 598 0.45 19.61 5.12
C ASN A 598 -0.67 20.57 4.71
N LEU A 599 -0.48 21.30 3.63
CA LEU A 599 -1.40 22.34 3.18
C LEU A 599 -2.80 21.80 2.89
N GLU A 600 -2.91 20.62 2.29
CA GLU A 600 -4.21 20.01 1.99
C GLU A 600 -4.75 19.16 3.14
N LEU A 601 -3.93 18.24 3.65
CA LEU A 601 -4.40 17.25 4.63
C LEU A 601 -4.65 17.84 6.02
N ASP A 602 -3.85 18.84 6.43
CA ASP A 602 -3.95 19.46 7.73
C ASP A 602 -4.74 20.77 7.69
N LEU A 603 -4.44 21.60 6.71
CA LEU A 603 -5.06 22.92 6.62
C LEU A 603 -6.33 22.91 5.78
N GLY A 604 -6.60 21.82 5.03
CA GLY A 604 -7.78 21.70 4.17
C GLY A 604 -7.74 22.61 2.94
N LEU A 605 -6.54 23.02 2.51
CA LEU A 605 -6.37 23.91 1.37
C LEU A 605 -6.48 23.12 0.07
N ASP A 606 -7.68 23.08 -0.50
CA ASP A 606 -7.91 22.57 -1.86
C ASP A 606 -7.22 23.46 -2.91
N SER A 607 -7.29 23.07 -4.18
CA SER A 607 -6.64 23.81 -5.27
C SER A 607 -7.05 25.29 -5.33
N LEU A 608 -8.29 25.61 -4.94
CA LEU A 608 -8.80 26.98 -4.92
C LEU A 608 -8.26 27.76 -3.72
N ALA A 609 -8.33 27.20 -2.52
CA ALA A 609 -7.79 27.79 -1.30
C ALA A 609 -6.26 27.99 -1.39
N ARG A 610 -5.56 27.17 -2.16
CA ARG A 610 -4.13 27.36 -2.45
C ARG A 610 -3.89 28.62 -3.29
N ILE A 611 -4.75 28.95 -4.26
CA ILE A 611 -4.67 30.22 -5.01
C ILE A 611 -4.93 31.40 -4.08
N GLU A 612 -5.94 31.30 -3.22
CA GLU A 612 -6.22 32.32 -2.21
C GLU A 612 -5.03 32.53 -1.28
N MET A 613 -4.39 31.44 -0.86
CA MET A 613 -3.14 31.47 -0.10
C MET A 613 -2.03 32.22 -0.85
N LEU A 614 -1.81 31.86 -2.13
CA LEU A 614 -0.78 32.52 -2.93
C LEU A 614 -0.99 34.01 -3.05
N VAL A 615 -2.22 34.43 -3.40
CA VAL A 615 -2.57 35.84 -3.53
C VAL A 615 -2.41 36.56 -2.19
N ALA A 616 -2.77 35.92 -1.07
CA ALA A 616 -2.56 36.46 0.27
C ALA A 616 -1.06 36.64 0.58
N LEU A 617 -0.23 35.64 0.22
CA LEU A 617 1.22 35.69 0.42
C LEU A 617 1.89 36.72 -0.51
N GLU A 618 1.49 36.80 -1.79
CA GLU A 618 1.97 37.84 -2.73
C GLU A 618 1.67 39.25 -2.20
N GLY A 619 0.45 39.48 -1.68
CA GLY A 619 0.07 40.74 -1.06
C GLY A 619 0.83 41.03 0.23
N ALA A 620 1.06 40.01 1.09
CA ALA A 620 1.77 40.18 2.35
C ALA A 620 3.27 40.44 2.17
N PHE A 621 3.89 39.91 1.14
CA PHE A 621 5.33 40.01 0.90
C PHE A 621 5.71 40.95 -0.25
N ASN A 622 4.75 41.44 -1.00
CA ASN A 622 4.92 42.24 -2.22
C ASN A 622 5.88 41.58 -3.23
N VAL A 623 5.77 40.29 -3.40
CA VAL A 623 6.53 39.45 -4.35
C VAL A 623 5.58 38.68 -5.23
N LYS A 624 5.94 38.46 -6.49
CA LYS A 624 5.23 37.53 -7.36
C LYS A 624 5.76 36.12 -7.14
N ILE A 625 4.88 35.19 -6.81
CA ILE A 625 5.21 33.78 -6.59
C ILE A 625 4.83 33.05 -7.88
N PRO A 626 5.78 32.37 -8.57
CA PRO A 626 5.47 31.61 -9.76
C PRO A 626 4.50 30.46 -9.40
N ASP A 627 3.52 30.18 -10.25
CA ASP A 627 2.53 29.12 -10.03
C ASP A 627 3.19 27.76 -9.82
N GLU A 628 4.30 27.47 -10.53
CA GLU A 628 5.11 26.29 -10.40
C GLU A 628 5.68 26.13 -8.98
N ALA A 629 6.14 27.23 -8.39
CA ALA A 629 6.72 27.25 -7.04
C ALA A 629 5.68 26.90 -5.96
N ALA A 630 4.43 27.25 -6.20
CA ALA A 630 3.32 26.93 -5.31
C ALA A 630 2.86 25.47 -5.42
N ALA A 631 2.89 24.91 -6.62
CA ALA A 631 2.54 23.52 -6.86
C ALA A 631 3.59 22.55 -6.28
N GLU A 632 4.81 23.01 -6.02
CA GLU A 632 5.89 22.21 -5.41
C GLU A 632 5.81 22.14 -3.88
N CYS A 633 5.06 23.05 -3.21
CA CYS A 633 4.98 23.11 -1.75
C CYS A 633 3.84 22.23 -1.23
N PHE A 634 4.17 21.31 -0.35
CA PHE A 634 3.21 20.41 0.32
C PHE A 634 3.02 20.76 1.80
N THR A 635 4.03 21.38 2.44
CA THR A 635 4.02 21.73 3.85
C THR A 635 4.18 23.24 4.06
N VAL A 636 3.78 23.72 5.24
CA VAL A 636 3.96 25.13 5.65
C VAL A 636 5.45 25.50 5.64
N ARG A 637 6.33 24.64 6.08
CA ARG A 637 7.79 24.81 6.10
C ARG A 637 8.31 25.07 4.68
N GLU A 638 7.89 24.28 3.72
CA GLU A 638 8.30 24.43 2.30
C GLU A 638 7.85 25.79 1.72
N VAL A 639 6.66 26.28 2.12
CA VAL A 639 6.18 27.62 1.73
C VAL A 639 7.07 28.72 2.30
N ILE A 640 7.45 28.61 3.59
CA ILE A 640 8.33 29.59 4.25
C ILE A 640 9.71 29.60 3.58
N ASP A 641 10.31 28.45 3.35
CA ASP A 641 11.63 28.33 2.74
C ASP A 641 11.64 28.86 1.30
N ARG A 642 10.55 28.63 0.56
CA ARG A 642 10.39 29.17 -0.80
C ARG A 642 10.29 30.68 -0.80
N LEU A 643 9.54 31.26 0.12
CA LEU A 643 9.42 32.71 0.26
C LEU A 643 10.74 33.37 0.70
N ARG A 644 11.50 32.73 1.61
CA ARG A 644 12.85 33.15 1.98
C ARG A 644 13.77 33.25 0.76
N GLY A 645 13.70 32.25 -0.11
CA GLY A 645 14.47 32.21 -1.36
C GLY A 645 14.09 33.32 -2.33
N LEU A 646 12.81 33.69 -2.41
CA LEU A 646 12.30 34.74 -3.31
C LEU A 646 12.53 36.16 -2.76
N THR A 647 12.48 36.36 -1.45
CA THR A 647 12.68 37.69 -0.81
C THR A 647 14.14 38.02 -0.53
N GLY A 648 15.08 37.06 -0.71
CA GLY A 648 16.51 37.27 -0.42
C GLY A 648 16.79 37.64 1.03
N GLY A 649 15.87 37.35 1.98
CA GLY A 649 16.00 37.73 3.39
C GLY A 649 15.75 39.23 3.69
N ALA A 650 15.31 40.03 2.71
CA ALA A 650 14.96 41.42 2.95
C ALA A 650 13.61 41.51 3.70
N ALA A 651 13.53 42.43 4.67
CA ALA A 651 12.29 42.70 5.39
C ALA A 651 11.20 43.16 4.42
N ALA A 652 10.05 42.52 4.44
CA ALA A 652 8.92 42.81 3.56
C ALA A 652 8.37 44.23 3.83
N GLY A 653 8.05 44.95 2.77
CA GLY A 653 7.39 46.25 2.83
C GLY A 653 5.98 46.21 3.46
N PRO A 654 5.30 47.35 3.64
CA PRO A 654 3.95 47.39 4.23
C PRO A 654 2.99 46.51 3.43
N ALA A 655 2.15 45.74 4.13
CA ALA A 655 1.19 44.85 3.53
C ALA A 655 0.25 45.54 2.53
N ALA A 656 0.22 45.05 1.30
CA ALA A 656 -0.74 45.52 0.30
C ALA A 656 -2.15 44.95 0.62
N GLN A 657 -3.19 45.67 0.19
CA GLN A 657 -4.59 45.23 0.39
C GLN A 657 -4.84 43.87 -0.29
N ARG A 658 -5.69 43.08 0.35
CA ARG A 658 -6.13 41.77 -0.18
C ARG A 658 -6.78 41.95 -1.55
N ARG A 659 -6.29 41.21 -2.52
CA ARG A 659 -6.89 41.10 -3.85
C ARG A 659 -8.04 40.08 -3.83
N GLY A 660 -9.22 40.55 -4.28
CA GLY A 660 -10.40 39.68 -4.43
C GLY A 660 -10.39 38.93 -5.79
N TRP A 661 -11.25 37.92 -5.92
CA TRP A 661 -11.43 37.18 -7.17
C TRP A 661 -11.72 38.07 -8.36
N ARG A 662 -12.45 39.20 -8.16
CA ARG A 662 -12.76 40.16 -9.20
C ARG A 662 -11.51 40.81 -9.81
N GLU A 663 -10.51 41.08 -8.98
CA GLU A 663 -9.22 41.64 -9.41
C GLU A 663 -8.36 40.59 -10.11
N ILE A 664 -8.31 39.34 -9.54
CA ILE A 664 -7.57 38.21 -10.16
C ILE A 664 -8.10 37.92 -11.56
N LEU A 665 -9.41 37.88 -11.71
CA LEU A 665 -10.06 37.65 -13.00
C LEU A 665 -9.90 38.82 -13.95
N ALA A 666 -9.70 40.05 -13.46
CA ALA A 666 -9.45 41.23 -14.27
C ALA A 666 -8.07 41.22 -14.95
N GLU A 667 -7.10 40.58 -14.32
CA GLU A 667 -5.76 40.45 -14.88
C GLU A 667 -5.78 39.55 -16.12
N THR A 668 -5.08 39.98 -17.15
CA THR A 668 -4.93 39.19 -18.38
C THR A 668 -3.45 39.07 -18.70
N PRO A 669 -2.72 38.11 -18.12
CA PRO A 669 -1.31 37.91 -18.39
C PRO A 669 -1.05 37.75 -19.90
N PRO A 670 0.13 38.13 -20.42
CA PRO A 670 0.47 37.98 -21.83
C PRO A 670 0.29 36.56 -22.36
N GLU A 671 0.58 35.56 -21.54
CA GLU A 671 0.44 34.14 -21.86
C GLU A 671 -1.03 33.76 -22.08
N VAL A 672 -1.94 34.21 -21.20
CA VAL A 672 -3.38 34.03 -21.32
C VAL A 672 -3.92 34.68 -22.57
N SER A 673 -3.46 35.92 -22.86
CA SER A 673 -3.85 36.66 -24.06
C SER A 673 -3.41 35.92 -25.33
N GLN A 674 -2.19 35.40 -25.37
CA GLN A 674 -1.66 34.61 -26.49
C GLN A 674 -2.43 33.30 -26.67
N MET A 675 -2.77 32.65 -25.57
CA MET A 675 -3.51 31.37 -25.56
C MET A 675 -4.91 31.53 -26.18
N VAL A 676 -5.64 32.56 -25.76
CA VAL A 676 -6.98 32.89 -26.30
C VAL A 676 -6.89 33.37 -27.75
N ALA A 677 -5.93 34.23 -28.09
CA ALA A 677 -5.70 34.69 -29.44
C ALA A 677 -5.33 33.57 -30.41
N ALA A 678 -4.47 32.63 -29.98
CA ALA A 678 -4.08 31.47 -30.78
C ALA A 678 -5.29 30.57 -31.13
N SER A 679 -6.33 30.53 -30.27
CA SER A 679 -7.58 29.81 -30.50
C SER A 679 -8.62 30.59 -31.30
N SER A 680 -8.30 31.82 -31.77
CA SER A 680 -9.21 32.72 -32.50
C SER A 680 -8.77 33.03 -33.92
N GLN A 681 -7.88 32.23 -34.53
CA GLN A 681 -7.32 32.49 -35.87
C GLN A 681 -8.39 32.42 -36.99
N PRO A 682 -8.22 33.16 -38.12
CA PRO A 682 -9.18 33.10 -39.22
C PRO A 682 -9.40 31.69 -39.84
N SER A 683 -8.39 30.87 -39.84
CA SER A 683 -8.46 29.46 -40.24
C SER A 683 -9.38 28.60 -39.36
N ALA A 684 -9.61 29.00 -38.11
CA ALA A 684 -10.48 28.33 -37.16
C ALA A 684 -11.90 28.16 -37.69
N ARG A 685 -12.45 29.12 -38.47
CA ARG A 685 -13.78 29.03 -39.05
C ARG A 685 -14.01 27.81 -39.94
N TRP A 686 -13.02 27.46 -40.78
CA TRP A 686 -13.10 26.33 -41.68
C TRP A 686 -12.90 25.00 -40.92
N ILE A 687 -11.99 24.96 -39.97
CA ILE A 687 -11.73 23.79 -39.13
C ILE A 687 -12.96 23.48 -38.25
N THR A 688 -13.54 24.51 -37.62
CA THR A 688 -14.75 24.37 -36.83
C THR A 688 -15.93 23.90 -37.70
N ALA A 689 -16.12 24.45 -38.89
CA ALA A 689 -17.20 24.07 -39.80
C ALA A 689 -17.03 22.61 -40.30
N GLY A 690 -15.83 22.22 -40.71
CA GLY A 690 -15.50 20.86 -41.13
C GLY A 690 -15.67 19.83 -40.02
N SER A 691 -15.08 20.08 -38.85
CA SER A 691 -15.20 19.24 -37.67
C SER A 691 -16.65 19.07 -37.24
N ARG A 692 -17.42 20.16 -37.24
CA ARG A 692 -18.84 20.13 -36.94
C ARG A 692 -19.64 19.30 -37.96
N ALA A 693 -19.35 19.41 -39.26
CA ALA A 693 -20.02 18.61 -40.27
C ALA A 693 -19.80 17.10 -40.05
N ILE A 694 -18.57 16.72 -39.72
CA ILE A 694 -18.20 15.35 -39.40
C ILE A 694 -18.94 14.90 -38.13
N CYS A 695 -18.94 15.70 -37.07
CA CYS A 695 -19.64 15.38 -35.82
C CYS A 695 -21.17 15.22 -36.07
N ILE A 696 -21.80 16.12 -36.85
CA ILE A 696 -23.21 15.99 -37.17
C ILE A 696 -23.48 14.72 -37.95
N ALA A 697 -22.70 14.42 -38.99
CA ALA A 697 -22.85 13.22 -39.78
C ALA A 697 -22.72 11.97 -38.87
N THR A 698 -21.65 11.87 -38.07
CA THR A 698 -21.42 10.75 -37.18
C THR A 698 -22.51 10.59 -36.15
N PHE A 699 -22.78 11.64 -35.35
CA PHE A 699 -23.68 11.50 -34.22
C PHE A 699 -25.16 11.41 -34.61
N ARG A 700 -25.61 12.03 -35.72
CA ARG A 700 -26.98 11.89 -36.18
C ARG A 700 -27.25 10.55 -36.87
N THR A 701 -26.29 10.02 -37.64
CA THR A 701 -26.47 8.78 -38.37
C THR A 701 -26.22 7.55 -37.50
N LEU A 702 -25.01 7.46 -36.90
CA LEU A 702 -24.62 6.27 -36.15
C LEU A 702 -25.23 6.26 -34.73
N TYR A 703 -25.25 7.41 -34.05
CA TYR A 703 -25.67 7.50 -32.66
C TYR A 703 -27.08 8.05 -32.47
N ARG A 704 -27.81 8.36 -33.58
CA ARG A 704 -29.19 8.86 -33.57
C ARG A 704 -29.39 10.04 -32.59
N LEU A 705 -28.50 11.01 -32.63
CA LEU A 705 -28.50 12.19 -31.74
C LEU A 705 -29.80 12.97 -31.85
N ARG A 706 -30.51 13.16 -30.74
CA ARG A 706 -31.65 14.04 -30.59
C ARG A 706 -31.27 15.27 -29.77
N VAL A 707 -31.79 16.43 -30.18
CA VAL A 707 -31.50 17.71 -29.54
C VAL A 707 -32.80 18.40 -29.22
N GLU A 708 -32.99 18.75 -27.95
CA GLU A 708 -34.16 19.42 -27.40
C GLU A 708 -33.74 20.79 -26.80
N GLY A 709 -34.63 21.81 -26.83
CA GLY A 709 -34.38 23.14 -26.24
C GLY A 709 -33.36 23.99 -27.01
N ARG A 710 -33.19 23.73 -28.32
CA ARG A 710 -32.22 24.45 -29.17
C ARG A 710 -32.50 25.94 -29.28
N GLU A 711 -33.75 26.33 -29.09
CA GLU A 711 -34.25 27.70 -29.04
C GLU A 711 -33.67 28.51 -27.86
N HIS A 712 -33.29 27.85 -26.78
CA HIS A 712 -32.71 28.46 -25.59
C HIS A 712 -31.24 28.92 -25.81
N VAL A 713 -30.59 28.42 -26.88
CA VAL A 713 -29.17 28.74 -27.12
C VAL A 713 -29.01 30.08 -27.78
N PRO A 714 -28.43 31.13 -27.12
CA PRO A 714 -28.20 32.42 -27.71
C PRO A 714 -27.22 32.35 -28.88
N ALA A 715 -27.30 33.33 -29.80
CA ALA A 715 -26.37 33.45 -30.92
C ALA A 715 -24.97 33.90 -30.47
N HIS A 716 -24.94 34.78 -29.48
CA HIS A 716 -23.74 35.42 -28.94
C HIS A 716 -23.72 35.32 -27.42
N GLY A 717 -22.50 35.44 -26.83
CA GLY A 717 -22.30 35.59 -25.39
C GLY A 717 -22.35 37.06 -24.95
N PRO A 718 -21.95 37.38 -23.72
CA PRO A 718 -21.32 36.44 -22.77
C PRO A 718 -22.30 35.39 -22.21
N LEU A 719 -21.86 34.12 -22.15
CA LEU A 719 -22.68 32.99 -21.66
C LEU A 719 -21.78 31.87 -21.20
N ILE A 720 -22.13 31.23 -20.09
CA ILE A 720 -21.50 29.98 -19.67
C ILE A 720 -22.45 28.82 -19.99
N LEU A 721 -22.04 27.92 -20.87
CA LEU A 721 -22.72 26.66 -21.12
C LEU A 721 -22.17 25.62 -20.11
N VAL A 722 -23.04 25.12 -19.22
CA VAL A 722 -22.70 24.16 -18.17
C VAL A 722 -23.33 22.82 -18.52
N ALA A 723 -22.49 21.77 -18.68
CA ALA A 723 -22.97 20.44 -19.00
C ALA A 723 -22.37 19.36 -18.06
N ASN A 724 -23.09 18.22 -17.91
CA ASN A 724 -22.54 17.02 -17.27
C ASN A 724 -21.45 16.39 -18.15
N HIS A 725 -20.50 15.68 -17.51
CA HIS A 725 -19.33 15.09 -18.19
C HIS A 725 -19.22 13.59 -17.93
N ALA A 726 -19.62 12.77 -18.91
CA ALA A 726 -19.64 11.32 -18.77
C ALA A 726 -18.81 10.56 -19.83
N SER A 727 -18.40 11.25 -20.92
CA SER A 727 -17.72 10.62 -22.03
C SER A 727 -16.69 11.53 -22.70
N PHE A 728 -15.72 10.91 -23.36
CA PHE A 728 -14.80 11.62 -24.26
C PHE A 728 -15.54 12.31 -25.42
N PHE A 729 -16.75 11.85 -25.76
CA PHE A 729 -17.58 12.41 -26.81
C PHE A 729 -18.30 13.70 -26.44
N ASP A 730 -18.41 14.08 -25.17
CA ASP A 730 -19.33 15.14 -24.73
C ASP A 730 -19.09 16.48 -25.44
N GLY A 731 -17.84 16.93 -25.58
CA GLY A 731 -17.51 18.13 -26.33
C GLY A 731 -17.90 18.07 -27.81
N PHE A 732 -17.69 16.93 -28.44
CA PHE A 732 -18.06 16.68 -29.86
C PHE A 732 -19.57 16.59 -30.05
N ILE A 733 -20.28 15.97 -29.09
CA ILE A 733 -21.74 15.90 -29.09
C ILE A 733 -22.33 17.31 -28.99
N LEU A 734 -21.79 18.16 -28.10
CA LEU A 734 -22.22 19.56 -27.98
C LEU A 734 -21.95 20.33 -29.26
N ALA A 735 -20.79 20.19 -29.90
CA ALA A 735 -20.48 20.83 -31.18
C ALA A 735 -21.47 20.44 -32.29
N ALA A 736 -21.95 19.18 -32.31
CA ALA A 736 -22.99 18.72 -33.23
C ALA A 736 -24.42 19.21 -32.86
N ALA A 737 -24.68 19.39 -31.56
CA ALA A 737 -26.00 19.80 -31.05
C ALA A 737 -26.24 21.31 -31.17
N LEU A 738 -25.22 22.16 -31.05
CA LEU A 738 -25.33 23.61 -31.06
C LEU A 738 -25.87 24.17 -32.39
N PRO A 739 -26.64 25.30 -32.39
CA PRO A 739 -27.04 26.01 -33.60
C PRO A 739 -25.84 26.48 -34.40
N LYS A 740 -25.92 26.56 -35.74
CA LYS A 740 -24.86 27.06 -36.62
C LYS A 740 -24.40 28.48 -36.24
N ARG A 741 -25.32 29.32 -35.78
CA ARG A 741 -25.07 30.72 -35.38
C ARG A 741 -24.23 30.84 -34.12
N SER A 742 -24.30 29.85 -33.20
CA SER A 742 -23.64 29.92 -31.89
C SER A 742 -22.30 29.14 -31.86
N VAL A 743 -22.13 28.10 -32.67
CA VAL A 743 -20.96 27.19 -32.59
C VAL A 743 -19.62 27.87 -32.82
N GLN A 744 -19.59 28.95 -33.60
CA GLN A 744 -18.35 29.74 -33.83
C GLN A 744 -18.01 30.69 -32.69
N GLN A 745 -18.88 30.81 -31.71
CA GLN A 745 -18.71 31.66 -30.54
C GLN A 745 -18.35 30.88 -29.29
N VAL A 746 -18.37 29.53 -29.39
CA VAL A 746 -18.14 28.64 -28.25
C VAL A 746 -16.69 28.29 -28.13
N PHE A 747 -16.13 28.48 -26.94
CA PHE A 747 -14.79 28.09 -26.52
C PHE A 747 -14.89 26.92 -25.53
N TYR A 748 -14.01 25.95 -25.66
CA TYR A 748 -13.97 24.76 -24.83
C TYR A 748 -12.68 24.78 -23.99
N MET A 749 -12.78 24.38 -22.73
CA MET A 749 -11.61 24.12 -21.91
C MET A 749 -11.12 22.69 -22.18
N GLY A 750 -9.88 22.54 -22.61
CA GLY A 750 -9.29 21.23 -23.00
C GLY A 750 -8.04 20.90 -22.23
N PHE A 751 -7.85 19.64 -21.87
CA PHE A 751 -6.65 19.19 -21.16
C PHE A 751 -5.36 19.44 -21.94
N GLU A 752 -4.35 19.99 -21.30
CA GLU A 752 -3.06 20.35 -21.89
C GLU A 752 -2.38 19.17 -22.61
N TRP A 753 -2.43 17.95 -22.06
CA TRP A 753 -1.79 16.78 -22.68
C TRP A 753 -2.28 16.52 -24.12
N PHE A 754 -3.53 16.90 -24.46
CA PHE A 754 -4.09 16.79 -25.79
C PHE A 754 -3.34 17.68 -26.81
N PHE A 755 -2.76 18.77 -26.33
CA PHE A 755 -2.02 19.75 -27.14
C PHE A 755 -0.53 19.43 -27.27
N ARG A 756 -0.02 18.38 -26.61
CA ARG A 756 1.39 17.95 -26.75
C ARG A 756 1.69 17.40 -28.13
N HIS A 757 0.69 16.84 -28.85
CA HIS A 757 0.86 16.37 -30.21
C HIS A 757 0.59 17.53 -31.21
N PRO A 758 1.52 17.89 -32.12
CA PRO A 758 1.41 19.07 -32.99
C PRO A 758 0.12 19.15 -33.81
N VAL A 759 -0.32 18.00 -34.38
CA VAL A 759 -1.56 17.91 -35.18
C VAL A 759 -2.79 18.14 -34.33
N LEU A 760 -2.84 17.55 -33.13
CA LEU A 760 -3.95 17.72 -32.20
C LEU A 760 -4.00 19.15 -31.65
N ALA A 761 -2.84 19.76 -31.37
CA ALA A 761 -2.73 21.15 -30.97
C ALA A 761 -3.25 22.09 -32.04
N TRP A 762 -2.88 21.87 -33.32
CA TRP A 762 -3.38 22.66 -34.44
C TRP A 762 -4.89 22.54 -34.60
N TRP A 763 -5.42 21.33 -34.58
CA TRP A 763 -6.85 21.07 -34.64
C TRP A 763 -7.61 21.63 -33.44
N GLY A 764 -7.11 21.42 -32.21
CA GLY A 764 -7.71 21.93 -30.99
C GLY A 764 -7.88 23.44 -30.99
N ARG A 765 -6.83 24.18 -31.40
CA ARG A 765 -6.93 25.63 -31.59
C ARG A 765 -7.97 25.99 -32.64
N GLY A 766 -8.08 25.23 -33.72
CA GLY A 766 -9.08 25.41 -34.77
C GLY A 766 -10.51 25.23 -34.34
N VAL A 767 -10.78 24.44 -33.30
CA VAL A 767 -12.13 24.28 -32.72
C VAL A 767 -12.35 25.12 -31.46
N HIS A 768 -11.54 26.14 -31.23
CA HIS A 768 -11.59 27.02 -30.08
C HIS A 768 -11.38 26.31 -28.73
N ALA A 769 -10.58 25.28 -28.69
CA ALA A 769 -10.19 24.65 -27.45
C ALA A 769 -8.98 25.38 -26.83
N ILE A 770 -9.12 25.78 -25.58
CA ILE A 770 -8.08 26.44 -24.78
C ILE A 770 -7.36 25.36 -23.98
N PRO A 771 -6.02 25.22 -24.15
CA PRO A 771 -5.28 24.28 -23.32
C PRO A 771 -5.26 24.75 -21.87
N VAL A 772 -5.69 23.91 -20.94
CA VAL A 772 -5.65 24.22 -19.51
C VAL A 772 -5.22 22.99 -18.74
N ASP A 773 -4.36 23.21 -17.77
CA ASP A 773 -4.08 22.29 -16.68
C ASP A 773 -4.88 22.75 -15.45
N MET A 774 -5.95 22.02 -15.16
CA MET A 774 -6.87 22.38 -14.07
C MET A 774 -6.30 22.06 -12.69
N ASP A 775 -5.24 21.26 -12.63
CA ASP A 775 -4.65 20.83 -11.38
C ASP A 775 -3.46 21.72 -10.98
N THR A 776 -2.67 22.19 -11.97
CA THR A 776 -1.46 22.98 -11.73
C THR A 776 -1.69 24.49 -11.95
N TYR A 777 -2.56 24.88 -12.90
CA TYR A 777 -2.70 26.29 -13.34
C TYR A 777 -4.16 26.78 -13.31
N LEU A 778 -4.90 26.46 -12.25
CA LEU A 778 -6.32 26.83 -12.14
C LEU A 778 -6.57 28.34 -12.25
N ALA A 779 -5.67 29.18 -11.70
CA ALA A 779 -5.79 30.67 -11.83
C ALA A 779 -5.75 31.12 -13.29
N ARG A 780 -4.80 30.62 -14.08
CA ARG A 780 -4.70 30.90 -15.52
C ARG A 780 -5.91 30.41 -16.30
N ALA A 781 -6.46 29.25 -15.92
CA ALA A 781 -7.66 28.72 -16.52
C ALA A 781 -8.88 29.62 -16.28
N LEU A 782 -9.04 30.13 -15.06
CA LEU A 782 -10.10 31.05 -14.70
C LEU A 782 -9.92 32.43 -15.37
N GLN A 783 -8.69 32.93 -15.46
CA GLN A 783 -8.37 34.16 -16.18
C GLN A 783 -8.64 34.04 -17.68
N ALA A 784 -8.29 32.91 -18.32
CA ALA A 784 -8.60 32.66 -19.73
C ALA A 784 -10.12 32.55 -19.94
N SER A 785 -10.84 31.89 -19.03
CA SER A 785 -12.30 31.82 -19.02
C SER A 785 -12.94 33.22 -18.92
N ALA A 786 -12.47 34.04 -18.00
CA ALA A 786 -12.93 35.39 -17.81
C ALA A 786 -12.65 36.27 -19.04
N ARG A 787 -11.52 36.10 -19.69
CA ARG A 787 -11.18 36.83 -20.95
C ARG A 787 -12.16 36.44 -22.06
N VAL A 788 -12.41 35.16 -22.28
CA VAL A 788 -13.39 34.68 -23.28
C VAL A 788 -14.77 35.29 -23.05
N LEU A 789 -15.23 35.31 -21.81
CA LEU A 789 -16.55 35.87 -21.44
C LEU A 789 -16.60 37.39 -21.63
N ARG A 790 -15.54 38.15 -21.29
CA ARG A 790 -15.46 39.62 -21.55
C ARG A 790 -15.42 39.93 -23.03
N ASP A 791 -14.85 39.07 -23.86
CA ASP A 791 -14.86 39.23 -25.31
C ASP A 791 -16.24 38.89 -25.93
N GLY A 792 -17.30 38.73 -25.12
CA GLY A 792 -18.67 38.46 -25.54
C GLY A 792 -18.85 37.08 -26.14
N LYS A 793 -18.04 36.09 -25.77
CA LYS A 793 -18.08 34.73 -26.28
C LYS A 793 -18.85 33.81 -25.35
N ILE A 794 -19.08 32.55 -25.81
CA ILE A 794 -19.72 31.48 -25.05
C ILE A 794 -18.61 30.58 -24.54
N LEU A 795 -18.56 30.32 -23.23
CA LEU A 795 -17.64 29.42 -22.60
C LEU A 795 -18.36 28.09 -22.28
N CYS A 796 -17.89 26.99 -22.80
CA CYS A 796 -18.38 25.64 -22.45
C CYS A 796 -17.53 25.04 -21.32
N VAL A 797 -18.18 24.74 -20.21
CA VAL A 797 -17.54 24.18 -19.01
C VAL A 797 -18.22 22.88 -18.59
N PHE A 798 -17.41 21.91 -18.22
CA PHE A 798 -17.83 20.71 -17.51
C PHE A 798 -17.43 20.85 -16.04
N PRO A 799 -18.29 21.36 -15.17
CA PRO A 799 -17.90 21.76 -13.81
C PRO A 799 -17.61 20.59 -12.89
N GLU A 800 -17.88 19.36 -13.31
CA GLU A 800 -17.45 18.14 -12.62
C GLU A 800 -15.90 18.02 -12.58
N GLY A 801 -15.20 18.70 -13.52
CA GLY A 801 -13.77 18.70 -13.65
C GLY A 801 -13.19 17.42 -14.26
N GLU A 802 -13.95 16.33 -14.26
CA GLU A 802 -13.56 15.03 -14.79
C GLU A 802 -14.76 14.25 -15.31
N ARG A 803 -14.50 13.24 -16.16
CA ARG A 803 -15.56 12.36 -16.67
C ARG A 803 -16.07 11.43 -15.59
N SER A 804 -17.39 11.31 -15.46
CA SER A 804 -18.04 10.40 -14.53
C SER A 804 -17.62 8.93 -14.77
N ALA A 805 -17.36 8.20 -13.69
CA ALA A 805 -16.98 6.79 -13.76
C ALA A 805 -18.20 5.85 -13.85
N ASP A 806 -19.36 6.29 -13.37
CA ASP A 806 -20.59 5.52 -13.26
C ASP A 806 -21.77 6.10 -14.07
N GLY A 807 -21.54 7.18 -14.81
CA GLY A 807 -22.55 7.88 -15.61
C GLY A 807 -23.43 8.86 -14.81
N ARG A 808 -23.23 8.99 -13.49
CA ARG A 808 -23.98 9.94 -12.65
C ARG A 808 -23.31 11.32 -12.65
N ILE A 809 -24.11 12.37 -12.42
CA ILE A 809 -23.61 13.73 -12.29
C ILE A 809 -22.84 13.85 -10.96
N ARG A 810 -21.59 14.22 -11.04
CA ARG A 810 -20.72 14.46 -9.90
C ARG A 810 -20.99 15.82 -9.24
N PRO A 811 -20.49 16.05 -8.01
CA PRO A 811 -20.44 17.39 -7.44
C PRO A 811 -19.71 18.36 -8.38
N PHE A 812 -20.24 19.57 -8.53
CA PHE A 812 -19.63 20.60 -9.34
C PHE A 812 -18.54 21.33 -8.56
N ARG A 813 -17.41 21.63 -9.19
CA ARG A 813 -16.31 22.40 -8.62
C ARG A 813 -16.64 23.90 -8.56
N LYS A 814 -16.07 24.63 -7.58
CA LYS A 814 -16.36 26.05 -7.30
C LYS A 814 -16.00 27.01 -8.44
N GLY A 815 -15.10 26.65 -9.37
CA GLY A 815 -14.62 27.52 -10.45
C GLY A 815 -15.74 28.10 -11.33
N ALA A 816 -16.76 27.34 -11.68
CA ALA A 816 -17.92 27.84 -12.43
C ALA A 816 -18.74 28.86 -11.61
N GLY A 817 -18.90 28.60 -10.30
CA GLY A 817 -19.57 29.52 -9.38
C GLY A 817 -18.86 30.87 -9.25
N ILE A 818 -17.50 30.86 -9.20
CA ILE A 818 -16.69 32.10 -9.16
C ILE A 818 -16.93 32.94 -10.43
N LEU A 819 -16.86 32.31 -11.61
CA LEU A 819 -17.09 33.04 -12.87
C LEU A 819 -18.48 33.65 -12.94
N VAL A 820 -19.52 32.92 -12.49
CA VAL A 820 -20.91 33.43 -12.45
C VAL A 820 -21.03 34.59 -11.47
N ARG A 821 -20.52 34.47 -10.25
CA ARG A 821 -20.62 35.48 -9.21
C ARG A 821 -19.86 36.75 -9.60
N GLU A 822 -18.59 36.63 -9.99
CA GLU A 822 -17.71 37.78 -10.18
C GLU A 822 -17.95 38.53 -11.50
N LEU A 823 -18.40 37.83 -12.55
CA LEU A 823 -18.63 38.40 -13.88
C LEU A 823 -20.11 38.63 -14.16
N ALA A 824 -21.01 38.22 -13.27
CA ALA A 824 -22.48 38.33 -13.43
C ALA A 824 -22.99 37.82 -14.79
N VAL A 825 -22.37 36.76 -15.33
CA VAL A 825 -22.74 36.20 -16.65
C VAL A 825 -23.85 35.17 -16.52
N PRO A 826 -24.81 35.14 -17.50
CA PRO A 826 -25.85 34.12 -17.51
C PRO A 826 -25.30 32.75 -17.84
N VAL A 827 -26.05 31.72 -17.44
CA VAL A 827 -25.69 30.30 -17.60
C VAL A 827 -26.75 29.57 -18.40
N LEU A 828 -26.33 28.66 -19.29
CA LEU A 828 -27.16 27.75 -20.03
C LEU A 828 -26.98 26.31 -19.49
N PRO A 829 -27.86 25.81 -18.62
CA PRO A 829 -27.78 24.45 -18.14
C PRO A 829 -28.04 23.47 -19.31
N THR A 830 -27.21 22.46 -19.42
CA THR A 830 -27.29 21.48 -20.52
C THR A 830 -27.10 20.05 -19.96
N TYR A 831 -27.87 19.11 -20.49
CA TYR A 831 -27.75 17.71 -20.08
C TYR A 831 -27.50 16.80 -21.29
N ILE A 832 -26.48 15.92 -21.17
CA ILE A 832 -26.10 14.95 -22.19
C ILE A 832 -26.41 13.55 -21.63
N SER A 833 -27.27 12.79 -22.36
CA SER A 833 -27.55 11.41 -21.99
C SER A 833 -27.16 10.41 -23.09
N GLY A 834 -26.78 9.19 -22.67
CA GLY A 834 -26.32 8.12 -23.55
C GLY A 834 -24.85 8.20 -23.91
N SER A 835 -24.13 9.26 -23.49
CA SER A 835 -22.72 9.43 -23.80
C SER A 835 -21.84 8.47 -22.97
N PHE A 836 -22.22 8.20 -21.73
CA PHE A 836 -21.56 7.20 -20.89
C PHE A 836 -21.61 5.81 -21.51
N GLU A 837 -22.80 5.37 -21.93
CA GLU A 837 -22.99 4.07 -22.56
C GLU A 837 -22.28 3.98 -23.91
N ALA A 838 -22.16 5.10 -24.63
CA ALA A 838 -21.46 5.18 -25.91
C ALA A 838 -19.96 5.04 -25.76
N TRP A 839 -19.35 5.74 -24.80
CA TRP A 839 -17.89 5.64 -24.56
C TRP A 839 -17.53 6.00 -23.13
N PRO A 840 -17.71 5.06 -22.19
CA PRO A 840 -17.30 5.28 -20.79
C PRO A 840 -15.78 5.38 -20.65
N ARG A 841 -15.36 5.99 -19.59
CA ARG A 841 -13.93 6.08 -19.23
C ARG A 841 -13.32 4.67 -19.09
N GLY A 842 -12.10 4.48 -19.61
CA GLY A 842 -11.35 3.22 -19.55
C GLY A 842 -11.64 2.21 -20.67
N GLN A 843 -12.60 2.49 -21.56
CA GLN A 843 -12.79 1.69 -22.77
C GLN A 843 -11.96 2.22 -23.93
N SER A 844 -11.31 1.32 -24.67
CA SER A 844 -10.44 1.67 -25.81
C SER A 844 -11.23 2.02 -27.08
N LEU A 845 -12.46 1.52 -27.23
CA LEU A 845 -13.31 1.73 -28.41
C LEU A 845 -14.73 2.15 -28.01
N PRO A 846 -15.34 3.10 -28.76
CA PRO A 846 -16.73 3.50 -28.52
C PRO A 846 -17.72 2.42 -28.98
N ARG A 847 -18.92 2.45 -28.37
CA ARG A 847 -20.07 1.62 -28.73
C ARG A 847 -21.16 2.51 -29.32
N ILE A 848 -21.94 1.98 -30.26
CA ILE A 848 -23.07 2.70 -30.82
C ILE A 848 -24.21 2.70 -29.79
N HIS A 849 -24.59 3.90 -29.32
CA HIS A 849 -25.69 4.10 -28.38
C HIS A 849 -26.46 5.37 -28.74
N ARG A 850 -27.77 5.43 -28.39
CA ARG A 850 -28.58 6.62 -28.67
C ARG A 850 -28.17 7.80 -27.78
N LEU A 851 -27.94 8.96 -28.40
CA LEU A 851 -27.55 10.17 -27.73
C LEU A 851 -28.67 11.19 -27.67
N ARG A 852 -28.78 11.95 -26.59
CA ARG A 852 -29.69 13.07 -26.46
C ARG A 852 -29.00 14.23 -25.75
N VAL A 853 -29.23 15.46 -26.25
CA VAL A 853 -28.82 16.71 -25.62
C VAL A 853 -30.08 17.54 -25.34
N ARG A 854 -30.18 18.06 -24.12
CA ARG A 854 -31.23 18.98 -23.71
C ARG A 854 -30.56 20.28 -23.22
N PHE A 855 -30.98 21.39 -23.85
CA PHE A 855 -30.64 22.75 -23.41
C PHE A 855 -31.79 23.27 -22.57
N GLY A 856 -31.51 23.68 -21.33
CA GLY A 856 -32.49 24.33 -20.47
C GLY A 856 -32.62 25.82 -20.79
N PRO A 857 -33.56 26.56 -20.16
CA PRO A 857 -33.63 28.00 -20.26
C PRO A 857 -32.33 28.65 -19.69
N VAL A 858 -31.98 29.80 -20.24
CA VAL A 858 -30.88 30.62 -19.72
C VAL A 858 -31.26 31.10 -18.31
N VAL A 859 -30.36 30.96 -17.38
CA VAL A 859 -30.52 31.34 -15.96
C VAL A 859 -29.58 32.51 -15.66
N THR A 860 -30.04 33.58 -15.05
CA THR A 860 -29.21 34.72 -14.66
C THR A 860 -28.43 34.45 -13.37
N ALA A 861 -27.37 35.20 -13.15
CA ALA A 861 -26.60 35.13 -11.90
C ALA A 861 -27.47 35.47 -10.68
N GLU A 862 -28.40 36.42 -10.83
CA GLU A 862 -29.31 36.81 -9.77
C GLU A 862 -30.29 35.71 -9.39
N GLU A 863 -30.85 34.98 -10.36
CA GLU A 863 -31.71 33.82 -10.11
C GLU A 863 -30.96 32.67 -9.39
N LEU A 864 -29.67 32.56 -9.63
CA LEU A 864 -28.82 31.58 -8.95
C LEU A 864 -28.43 32.00 -7.52
N LEU A 865 -28.51 33.29 -7.18
CA LEU A 865 -28.28 33.84 -5.85
C LEU A 865 -29.57 33.91 -5.01
N GLN A 866 -30.76 34.07 -5.64
CA GLN A 866 -32.06 34.18 -4.98
C GLN A 866 -32.61 32.77 -4.68
N GLY A 867 -32.71 32.39 -3.39
CA GLY A 867 -33.32 31.13 -2.93
C GLY A 867 -32.75 30.67 -1.61
N ASP A 868 -33.50 29.83 -0.87
CA ASP A 868 -33.06 29.23 0.39
C ASP A 868 -31.89 28.25 0.13
N GLY A 869 -30.66 28.72 0.32
CA GLY A 869 -29.46 27.88 0.35
C GLY A 869 -29.29 27.15 1.69
N PRO A 870 -28.42 26.12 1.79
CA PRO A 870 -28.08 25.51 3.07
C PRO A 870 -27.59 26.61 4.04
N ARG A 871 -28.07 26.59 5.29
CA ARG A 871 -27.64 27.56 6.32
C ARG A 871 -26.13 27.49 6.49
N GLY A 872 -25.43 28.59 6.17
CA GLY A 872 -23.97 28.72 6.33
C GLY A 872 -23.15 28.45 5.07
N ALA A 873 -23.74 28.14 3.90
CA ALA A 873 -23.01 28.00 2.64
C ALA A 873 -22.56 29.39 2.10
N ASP A 874 -21.32 29.44 1.57
CA ASP A 874 -20.83 30.58 0.80
C ASP A 874 -21.67 30.75 -0.49
N ASP A 875 -21.84 31.99 -0.97
CA ASP A 875 -22.58 32.30 -2.22
C ASP A 875 -22.13 31.45 -3.41
N ILE A 876 -20.84 31.14 -3.49
CA ILE A 876 -20.27 30.30 -4.56
C ILE A 876 -20.78 28.86 -4.46
N GLU A 877 -20.83 28.29 -3.25
CA GLU A 877 -21.34 26.94 -3.04
C GLU A 877 -22.82 26.83 -3.36
N ALA A 878 -23.59 27.85 -2.99
CA ALA A 878 -25.01 27.92 -3.31
C ALA A 878 -25.26 27.97 -4.84
N ILE A 879 -24.49 28.79 -5.56
CA ILE A 879 -24.55 28.85 -7.04
C ILE A 879 -24.23 27.49 -7.64
N VAL A 880 -23.15 26.84 -7.20
CA VAL A 880 -22.69 25.56 -7.74
C VAL A 880 -23.69 24.45 -7.51
N LEU A 881 -24.30 24.38 -6.32
CA LEU A 881 -25.35 23.43 -5.98
C LEU A 881 -26.57 23.59 -6.88
N ARG A 882 -27.07 24.82 -7.03
CA ARG A 882 -28.24 25.12 -7.88
C ARG A 882 -27.99 24.86 -9.35
N LEU A 883 -26.77 25.15 -9.86
CA LEU A 883 -26.36 24.79 -11.21
C LEU A 883 -26.44 23.28 -11.43
N ARG A 884 -25.93 22.50 -10.48
CA ARG A 884 -26.00 21.05 -10.52
C ARG A 884 -27.45 20.55 -10.57
N GLU A 885 -28.31 21.09 -9.70
CA GLU A 885 -29.73 20.75 -9.65
C GLU A 885 -30.44 21.09 -10.97
N ARG A 886 -30.17 22.26 -11.57
CA ARG A 886 -30.71 22.66 -12.86
C ARG A 886 -30.29 21.70 -13.98
N VAL A 887 -29.02 21.29 -14.03
CA VAL A 887 -28.54 20.32 -15.01
C VAL A 887 -29.16 18.95 -14.75
N ALA A 888 -29.28 18.50 -13.52
CA ALA A 888 -29.89 17.22 -13.16
C ALA A 888 -31.37 17.17 -13.50
N ALA A 889 -32.11 18.26 -13.29
CA ALA A 889 -33.53 18.36 -13.61
C ALA A 889 -33.82 18.13 -15.11
N LEU A 890 -32.92 18.51 -16.02
CA LEU A 890 -33.01 18.23 -17.45
C LEU A 890 -32.88 16.73 -17.78
N GLY A 891 -32.28 15.94 -16.89
CA GLY A 891 -32.15 14.48 -17.04
C GLY A 891 -33.46 13.70 -16.87
N GLY A 892 -34.48 14.26 -16.20
CA GLY A 892 -35.77 13.62 -15.90
C GLY A 892 -35.64 12.43 -14.93
N LYS A 893 -36.68 11.56 -14.85
CA LYS A 893 -36.69 10.37 -13.96
C LYS A 893 -35.56 9.37 -14.20
N LEU A 894 -34.79 9.49 -15.27
CA LEU A 894 -33.55 8.74 -15.53
C LEU A 894 -32.32 9.32 -14.77
N GLY A 895 -32.41 10.54 -14.26
CA GLY A 895 -31.46 11.17 -13.38
C GLY A 895 -31.73 10.84 -11.91
N GLY A 896 -32.17 9.65 -11.60
CA GLY A 896 -32.46 9.21 -10.24
C GLY A 896 -31.21 9.33 -9.33
N TRP A 897 -31.19 10.40 -8.59
CA TRP A 897 -30.78 10.55 -7.20
C TRP A 897 -30.53 12.03 -6.85
N VAL A 898 -31.54 12.68 -6.41
CA VAL A 898 -31.38 13.85 -5.53
C VAL A 898 -31.17 13.26 -4.13
N GLY A 899 -29.92 12.99 -3.79
CA GLY A 899 -29.53 12.80 -2.40
C GLY A 899 -29.69 14.17 -1.72
N LYS A 900 -30.54 14.25 -0.71
CA LYS A 900 -30.62 15.41 0.18
C LYS A 900 -29.19 15.72 0.65
N ALA A 901 -28.80 16.99 0.51
CA ALA A 901 -27.63 17.53 1.17
C ALA A 901 -27.78 17.31 2.68
N ASP A 902 -26.84 16.60 3.30
CA ASP A 902 -26.52 16.61 4.69
C ASP A 902 -25.00 16.73 4.85
#